data_41131ebb580436fc4814a312e17a920d
#
_entry.id   41131ebb580436fc4814a312e17a920d
#
_cell.length_a   1.000
_cell.length_b   1.000
_cell.length_c   1.000
_cell.angle_alpha   90.00
_cell.angle_beta   90.00
_cell.angle_gamma   90.00
#
_symmetry.space_group_name_H-M   'P 1'
#
loop_
_entity.id
_entity.type
_entity.pdbx_description
1 polymer ?
#
loop_
_entity_poly.entity_id
_entity_poly.type
_entity_poly.pdbx_seq_one_letter_code
_entity_poly.pdbx_strand_id
1 'polypeptide(L)'
;MPETQNRYSLDFKIEQGQEFLPESYIDKYKKLAPLLENNIKQGILPREYQQEALGRLIYYINEYRGKPTGNIHLMFNMATGSGKTLVLAQTILFLYSKGYRNFLFVSRLGNVVKKTIENLINSSSSKFLFANSLNINGKNPEVKSVNNFSGVNDDDINILFSTLTNIHGKLATYKENNLTFEGLSDESKKLIIIADEAHNLNSYTKVKQKGKDLVDDGLENYDFSKLNAGESEEFASWEGTIKKLLHANPANILLEYTATIPNKPEVRAKYDDKVIYQYDITKFRDHGYSKHPYTQTSQSNSMDRALLGTFTSFYRQKLAEKKGLFIKPVLLLKANRASLSDTFDPNKDVYLKDFEISYSQKIASLTTQEFLELKTKYNKEALYSKVFNFLESELDSEQIIEEIKIEFGNGKVLVSSSGDDTEFRNLNTLEEKQNPFRVVIAVNTLDEGWDVLNLFDIVRLYENGAGKGNNTVAEAQLIGRGVRYNPIIDPQSPDKDRFKRKFDTSEYKDLETLYFHSINDSNYISSLEKELKALGLSQSREYKFKIKDDILQSDFWQKMVLYKNEVKQKPRDGKTPLEIYLKNCENRKQSPVVASFNLLSKGESISVLDDNDEINNQTAQNYKPLDIVEKSFWLEALDRAFFDFKKLQSIFPNCTGKSDFIDNYLQKIQIRINSDSSDIPKFSKLNIAITTLQNLIIILNSNTFENIGTTKFIQYNLSDVIKATDSIFKKEEPLKINISESENYIAQDIIYGTSLEIEFVKHIKNLVNESKLNKNEIKLVRNEQYFAIYEFDTARAFYPDFVLYHTKKQQTIQFFIEPKGGHLEGETWKEDFLKEIENKLEINDERFKVVGLSFFKEGQESQFLDELLNKVKDQ
;
A
#
# COMPACT_ATOMS: atom_id res chain seq x y z
N MET A 1 21.88 24.94 6.50
CA MET A 1 20.81 25.69 5.79
C MET A 1 20.17 24.89 4.64
N PRO A 2 19.55 23.73 4.88
CA PRO A 2 18.77 23.01 3.86
C PRO A 2 17.26 23.16 4.02
N GLU A 3 16.73 23.75 5.10
CA GLU A 3 15.27 23.84 5.34
C GLU A 3 14.57 24.96 4.57
N THR A 4 15.27 25.95 4.09
CA THR A 4 14.68 27.11 3.41
C THR A 4 14.24 26.85 1.95
N GLN A 5 14.74 25.80 1.31
CA GLN A 5 14.45 25.53 -0.13
C GLN A 5 13.06 24.91 -0.40
N ASN A 6 12.33 24.46 0.61
CA ASN A 6 11.05 23.76 0.43
C ASN A 6 9.80 24.49 0.98
N ARG A 7 9.95 25.72 1.47
CA ARG A 7 8.83 26.49 2.04
C ARG A 7 8.18 27.41 1.01
N TYR A 8 6.87 27.62 1.14
CA TYR A 8 6.10 28.55 0.31
C TYR A 8 6.29 29.99 0.80
N SER A 9 6.35 30.95 -0.11
CA SER A 9 6.73 32.33 0.22
C SER A 9 5.75 33.01 1.18
N LEU A 10 4.45 32.75 1.06
CA LEU A 10 3.45 33.31 1.98
C LEU A 10 3.56 32.74 3.38
N ASP A 11 3.67 31.38 3.52
CA ASP A 11 3.87 30.70 4.81
C ASP A 11 5.13 31.22 5.52
N PHE A 12 6.23 31.37 4.76
CA PHE A 12 7.48 31.91 5.29
C PHE A 12 7.34 33.37 5.74
N LYS A 13 6.72 34.25 4.93
CA LYS A 13 6.52 35.66 5.28
C LYS A 13 5.63 35.84 6.52
N ILE A 14 4.60 35.03 6.66
CA ILE A 14 3.72 35.04 7.83
C ILE A 14 4.48 34.58 9.07
N GLU A 15 5.23 33.48 8.98
CA GLU A 15 6.00 32.99 10.13
C GLU A 15 7.09 33.97 10.57
N GLN A 16 7.87 34.50 9.65
CA GLN A 16 8.87 35.56 9.94
C GLN A 16 8.20 36.82 10.51
N GLY A 17 7.01 37.15 10.00
CA GLY A 17 6.22 38.29 10.48
C GLY A 17 5.81 38.17 11.95
N GLN A 18 5.71 36.95 12.48
CA GLN A 18 5.31 36.69 13.88
C GLN A 18 6.28 37.30 14.88
N GLU A 19 7.59 37.36 14.58
CA GLU A 19 8.59 37.98 15.46
C GLU A 19 8.35 39.43 15.71
N PHE A 20 7.64 40.12 14.80
CA PHE A 20 7.30 41.54 14.87
C PHE A 20 5.90 41.79 15.38
N LEU A 21 5.12 40.76 15.69
CA LEU A 21 3.78 40.91 16.23
C LEU A 21 3.79 40.95 17.75
N PRO A 22 2.94 41.78 18.38
CA PRO A 22 2.82 41.81 19.84
C PRO A 22 2.23 40.52 20.43
N GLU A 23 1.61 39.71 19.60
CA GLU A 23 0.90 38.49 20.01
C GLU A 23 1.13 37.34 19.01
N SER A 24 1.25 36.11 19.52
CA SER A 24 1.34 34.93 18.67
C SER A 24 0.03 34.66 17.91
N TYR A 25 0.09 33.86 16.85
CA TYR A 25 -1.11 33.41 16.13
C TYR A 25 -2.04 32.59 17.01
N ILE A 26 -1.48 31.81 17.93
CA ILE A 26 -2.27 31.07 18.94
C ILE A 26 -3.01 32.03 19.87
N ASP A 27 -2.39 33.16 20.27
CA ASP A 27 -3.06 34.14 21.10
C ASP A 27 -4.19 34.86 20.35
N LYS A 28 -4.00 35.12 19.06
CA LYS A 28 -5.08 35.66 18.20
C LYS A 28 -6.26 34.67 18.08
N TYR A 29 -5.99 33.40 17.99
CA TYR A 29 -7.01 32.36 18.08
C TYR A 29 -7.72 32.39 19.44
N LYS A 30 -6.94 32.39 20.56
CA LYS A 30 -7.49 32.36 21.93
C LYS A 30 -8.43 33.52 22.23
N LYS A 31 -8.20 34.69 21.65
CA LYS A 31 -9.13 35.81 21.75
C LYS A 31 -10.50 35.53 21.13
N LEU A 32 -10.55 34.70 20.11
CA LEU A 32 -11.78 34.26 19.47
C LEU A 32 -12.25 32.88 19.92
N ALA A 33 -11.55 32.23 20.87
CA ALA A 33 -11.92 30.90 21.37
C ALA A 33 -13.38 30.83 21.88
N PRO A 34 -13.94 31.83 22.60
CA PRO A 34 -15.36 31.80 22.97
C PRO A 34 -16.31 31.70 21.76
N LEU A 35 -15.96 32.35 20.65
CA LEU A 35 -16.73 32.26 19.41
C LEU A 35 -16.53 30.89 18.73
N LEU A 36 -15.29 30.41 18.67
CA LEU A 36 -14.92 29.24 17.90
C LEU A 36 -15.18 27.92 18.63
N GLU A 37 -14.87 27.86 19.93
CA GLU A 37 -14.96 26.61 20.71
C GLU A 37 -16.36 26.38 21.29
N ASN A 38 -17.07 27.42 21.75
CA ASN A 38 -18.41 27.26 22.28
C ASN A 38 -19.45 26.86 21.21
N ASN A 39 -19.13 27.09 19.94
CA ASN A 39 -19.96 26.69 18.80
C ASN A 39 -19.52 25.36 18.16
N ILE A 40 -18.56 24.67 18.77
CA ILE A 40 -18.17 23.31 18.42
C ILE A 40 -18.72 22.35 19.48
N LYS A 41 -18.98 21.10 19.07
CA LYS A 41 -19.50 20.04 19.96
C LYS A 41 -18.62 19.87 21.20
N GLN A 42 -19.27 19.83 22.36
CA GLN A 42 -18.58 19.68 23.64
C GLN A 42 -17.61 18.48 23.65
N GLY A 43 -16.41 18.68 24.14
CA GLY A 43 -15.35 17.68 24.22
C GLY A 43 -14.41 17.65 23.01
N ILE A 44 -14.72 18.36 21.93
CA ILE A 44 -13.80 18.57 20.80
C ILE A 44 -12.97 19.82 21.07
N LEU A 45 -11.66 19.63 21.31
CA LEU A 45 -10.72 20.73 21.54
C LEU A 45 -9.72 20.78 20.38
N PRO A 46 -9.51 21.94 19.77
CA PRO A 46 -8.51 22.11 18.73
C PRO A 46 -7.10 21.99 19.31
N ARG A 47 -6.24 21.29 18.60
CA ARG A 47 -4.81 21.12 18.91
C ARG A 47 -4.04 22.40 18.59
N GLU A 48 -2.87 22.58 19.19
CA GLU A 48 -2.05 23.80 19.01
C GLU A 48 -1.84 24.17 17.53
N TYR A 49 -1.48 23.22 16.68
CA TYR A 49 -1.27 23.47 15.25
C TYR A 49 -2.57 23.85 14.51
N GLN A 50 -3.74 23.41 14.99
CA GLN A 50 -5.04 23.82 14.45
C GLN A 50 -5.39 25.24 14.91
N GLN A 51 -5.07 25.59 16.16
CA GLN A 51 -5.20 26.95 16.68
C GLN A 51 -4.28 27.91 15.92
N GLU A 52 -3.04 27.48 15.63
CA GLU A 52 -2.10 28.26 14.82
C GLU A 52 -2.62 28.46 13.39
N ALA A 53 -3.13 27.42 12.73
CA ALA A 53 -3.69 27.52 11.37
C ALA A 53 -4.82 28.57 11.30
N LEU A 54 -5.74 28.53 12.26
CA LEU A 54 -6.82 29.50 12.36
C LEU A 54 -6.33 30.89 12.77
N GLY A 55 -5.37 30.96 13.68
CA GLY A 55 -4.76 32.21 14.08
C GLY A 55 -4.09 32.94 12.91
N ARG A 56 -3.43 32.23 12.00
CA ARG A 56 -2.88 32.79 10.76
C ARG A 56 -3.96 33.30 9.81
N LEU A 57 -5.08 32.56 9.68
CA LEU A 57 -6.24 33.03 8.90
C LEU A 57 -6.85 34.30 9.51
N ILE A 58 -7.05 34.32 10.83
CA ILE A 58 -7.57 35.47 11.57
C ILE A 58 -6.68 36.69 11.35
N TYR A 59 -5.36 36.53 11.48
CA TYR A 59 -4.39 37.57 11.20
C TYR A 59 -4.46 38.04 9.74
N TYR A 60 -4.46 37.07 8.79
CA TYR A 60 -4.51 37.42 7.38
C TYR A 60 -5.75 38.24 7.02
N ILE A 61 -6.92 37.79 7.47
CA ILE A 61 -8.18 38.48 7.16
C ILE A 61 -8.27 39.85 7.85
N ASN A 62 -7.80 40.01 9.10
CA ASN A 62 -7.99 41.20 9.88
C ASN A 62 -6.87 42.25 9.71
N GLU A 63 -5.60 41.81 9.63
CA GLU A 63 -4.45 42.70 9.88
C GLU A 63 -3.40 42.66 8.76
N TYR A 64 -3.28 41.55 7.99
CA TYR A 64 -2.21 41.42 7.01
C TYR A 64 -2.33 42.47 5.89
N ARG A 65 -1.26 43.25 5.69
CA ARG A 65 -1.25 44.35 4.73
C ARG A 65 -0.78 43.96 3.32
N GLY A 66 -0.18 42.79 3.18
CA GLY A 66 0.35 42.28 1.89
C GLY A 66 -0.69 41.50 1.04
N LYS A 67 -1.99 41.73 1.26
CA LYS A 67 -3.05 41.08 0.47
C LYS A 67 -3.00 41.55 -0.99
N PRO A 68 -3.33 40.66 -1.93
CA PRO A 68 -3.50 41.05 -3.32
C PRO A 68 -4.68 42.04 -3.47
N THR A 69 -4.67 42.84 -4.53
CA THR A 69 -5.74 43.81 -4.86
C THR A 69 -7.02 43.14 -5.40
N GLY A 70 -7.08 41.82 -5.47
CA GLY A 70 -8.22 41.03 -5.95
C GLY A 70 -8.82 40.12 -4.89
N ASN A 71 -9.47 39.05 -5.36
CA ASN A 71 -10.06 38.05 -4.52
C ASN A 71 -8.99 37.35 -3.66
N ILE A 72 -9.37 36.94 -2.48
CA ILE A 72 -8.49 36.16 -1.59
C ILE A 72 -8.55 34.68 -2.01
N HIS A 73 -7.38 34.14 -2.28
CA HIS A 73 -7.18 32.69 -2.51
C HIS A 73 -6.09 32.18 -1.56
N LEU A 74 -6.46 31.30 -0.65
CA LEU A 74 -5.54 30.74 0.36
C LEU A 74 -5.60 29.22 0.37
N MET A 75 -4.48 28.59 0.73
CA MET A 75 -4.36 27.14 0.87
C MET A 75 -3.82 26.76 2.23
N PHE A 76 -4.45 25.77 2.85
CA PHE A 76 -3.98 25.07 4.03
C PHE A 76 -3.39 23.73 3.61
N ASN A 77 -2.08 23.60 3.68
CA ASN A 77 -1.39 22.35 3.47
C ASN A 77 -1.20 21.65 4.83
N MET A 78 -2.10 20.73 5.17
CA MET A 78 -2.13 20.06 6.46
C MET A 78 -2.17 18.55 6.28
N ALA A 79 -1.38 17.82 7.07
CA ALA A 79 -1.27 16.37 7.02
C ALA A 79 -2.62 15.64 7.01
N THR A 80 -2.67 14.49 6.38
CA THR A 80 -3.83 13.59 6.49
C THR A 80 -4.03 13.20 7.96
N GLY A 81 -5.28 13.25 8.45
CA GLY A 81 -5.57 12.96 9.87
C GLY A 81 -5.30 14.12 10.85
N SER A 82 -4.82 15.27 10.37
CA SER A 82 -4.61 16.46 11.21
C SER A 82 -5.91 17.18 11.63
N GLY A 83 -7.08 16.67 11.21
CA GLY A 83 -8.36 17.25 11.54
C GLY A 83 -8.67 18.53 10.73
N LYS A 84 -8.29 18.58 9.45
CA LYS A 84 -8.66 19.65 8.51
C LYS A 84 -10.13 20.05 8.59
N THR A 85 -11.02 19.06 8.74
CA THR A 85 -12.47 19.30 8.82
C THR A 85 -12.88 20.12 10.05
N LEU A 86 -12.17 20.00 11.18
CA LEU A 86 -12.39 20.86 12.36
C LEU A 86 -11.94 22.31 12.07
N VAL A 87 -10.76 22.47 11.46
CA VAL A 87 -10.28 23.80 11.03
C VAL A 87 -11.26 24.44 10.05
N LEU A 88 -11.80 23.67 9.12
CA LEU A 88 -12.81 24.10 8.17
C LEU A 88 -14.11 24.53 8.88
N ALA A 89 -14.63 23.75 9.83
CA ALA A 89 -15.82 24.12 10.59
C ALA A 89 -15.63 25.43 11.36
N GLN A 90 -14.49 25.58 12.05
CA GLN A 90 -14.16 26.82 12.75
C GLN A 90 -13.93 28.02 11.80
N THR A 91 -13.39 27.76 10.60
CA THR A 91 -13.28 28.76 9.54
C THR A 91 -14.66 29.28 9.11
N ILE A 92 -15.66 28.40 8.95
CA ILE A 92 -17.04 28.79 8.64
C ILE A 92 -17.59 29.72 9.74
N LEU A 93 -17.43 29.36 11.03
CA LEU A 93 -17.89 30.17 12.16
C LEU A 93 -17.21 31.55 12.16
N PHE A 94 -15.89 31.58 11.94
CA PHE A 94 -15.14 32.85 11.84
C PHE A 94 -15.64 33.74 10.70
N LEU A 95 -15.79 33.19 9.50
CA LEU A 95 -16.21 33.97 8.32
C LEU A 95 -17.69 34.38 8.40
N TYR A 96 -18.54 33.55 9.05
CA TYR A 96 -19.88 33.99 9.39
C TYR A 96 -19.88 35.24 10.30
N SER A 97 -18.99 35.29 11.30
CA SER A 97 -18.82 36.46 12.16
C SER A 97 -18.36 37.73 11.38
N LYS A 98 -17.75 37.52 10.20
CA LYS A 98 -17.34 38.59 9.24
C LYS A 98 -18.40 38.97 8.21
N GLY A 99 -19.61 38.41 8.33
CA GLY A 99 -20.73 38.74 7.47
C GLY A 99 -20.91 37.88 6.23
N TYR A 100 -20.18 36.77 6.12
CA TYR A 100 -20.44 35.76 5.08
C TYR A 100 -21.58 34.84 5.50
N ARG A 101 -22.43 34.44 4.58
CA ARG A 101 -23.60 33.58 4.81
C ARG A 101 -23.63 32.38 3.88
N ASN A 102 -23.03 32.49 2.69
CA ASN A 102 -23.08 31.50 1.64
C ASN A 102 -21.73 30.79 1.50
N PHE A 103 -21.75 29.47 1.59
CA PHE A 103 -20.56 28.62 1.55
C PHE A 103 -20.76 27.52 0.49
N LEU A 104 -19.87 27.44 -0.47
CA LEU A 104 -19.84 26.36 -1.46
C LEU A 104 -18.73 25.38 -1.09
N PHE A 105 -19.11 24.18 -0.65
CA PHE A 105 -18.16 23.09 -0.42
C PHE A 105 -18.04 22.23 -1.67
N VAL A 106 -16.83 22.07 -2.19
CA VAL A 106 -16.53 21.24 -3.34
C VAL A 106 -15.42 20.25 -3.06
N SER A 107 -15.57 19.03 -3.58
CA SER A 107 -14.51 18.04 -3.65
C SER A 107 -14.67 17.23 -4.95
N ARG A 108 -13.61 16.58 -5.40
CA ARG A 108 -13.69 15.70 -6.57
C ARG A 108 -14.55 14.47 -6.30
N LEU A 109 -14.48 13.92 -5.09
CA LEU A 109 -15.07 12.63 -4.73
C LEU A 109 -16.39 12.79 -3.97
N GLY A 110 -17.40 12.05 -4.39
CA GLY A 110 -18.72 12.05 -3.76
C GLY A 110 -18.69 11.51 -2.32
N ASN A 111 -17.82 10.57 -1.99
CA ASN A 111 -17.65 10.06 -0.63
C ASN A 111 -17.09 11.12 0.35
N VAL A 112 -16.18 12.00 -0.09
CA VAL A 112 -15.68 13.13 0.70
C VAL A 112 -16.81 14.12 0.95
N VAL A 113 -17.63 14.40 -0.07
CA VAL A 113 -18.81 15.28 0.07
C VAL A 113 -19.80 14.67 1.08
N LYS A 114 -20.18 13.38 0.94
CA LYS A 114 -21.07 12.68 1.88
C LYS A 114 -20.55 12.75 3.32
N LYS A 115 -19.25 12.46 3.52
CA LYS A 115 -18.61 12.54 4.84
C LYS A 115 -18.64 13.94 5.44
N THR A 116 -18.45 14.97 4.63
CA THR A 116 -18.46 16.36 5.12
C THR A 116 -19.89 16.76 5.48
N ILE A 117 -20.91 16.30 4.79
CA ILE A 117 -22.32 16.47 5.16
C ILE A 117 -22.57 15.83 6.52
N GLU A 118 -22.10 14.59 6.76
CA GLU A 118 -22.22 13.93 8.08
C GLU A 118 -21.56 14.75 9.21
N ASN A 119 -20.43 15.37 8.95
CA ASN A 119 -19.69 16.14 9.93
C ASN A 119 -20.29 17.53 10.22
N LEU A 120 -20.93 18.16 9.23
CA LEU A 120 -21.38 19.55 9.34
C LEU A 120 -22.89 19.72 9.42
N ILE A 121 -23.69 18.76 8.96
CA ILE A 121 -25.15 18.88 8.84
C ILE A 121 -25.88 17.85 9.69
N ASN A 122 -25.43 16.58 9.72
CA ASN A 122 -26.13 15.50 10.40
C ASN A 122 -25.86 15.53 11.91
N SER A 123 -26.74 16.20 12.67
CA SER A 123 -26.62 16.29 14.15
C SER A 123 -26.70 14.93 14.87
N SER A 124 -27.24 13.90 14.22
CA SER A 124 -27.28 12.52 14.77
C SER A 124 -25.98 11.75 14.58
N SER A 125 -25.06 12.27 13.77
CA SER A 125 -23.77 11.62 13.55
C SER A 125 -22.86 11.73 14.77
N SER A 126 -22.17 10.66 15.12
CA SER A 126 -21.13 10.68 16.16
C SER A 126 -19.99 11.66 15.81
N LYS A 127 -19.79 11.91 14.51
CA LYS A 127 -18.76 12.79 13.95
C LYS A 127 -19.23 14.22 13.70
N PHE A 128 -20.44 14.59 14.08
CA PHE A 128 -20.97 15.95 13.96
C PHE A 128 -20.13 16.95 14.77
N LEU A 129 -19.76 18.07 14.16
CA LEU A 129 -18.75 18.97 14.72
C LEU A 129 -19.32 20.19 15.43
N PHE A 130 -20.48 20.71 15.01
CA PHE A 130 -21.04 21.90 15.62
C PHE A 130 -21.74 21.64 16.97
N ALA A 131 -21.89 22.66 17.77
CA ALA A 131 -22.78 22.61 18.94
C ALA A 131 -24.24 22.48 18.51
N ASN A 132 -25.08 21.91 19.37
CA ASN A 132 -26.51 21.74 19.08
C ASN A 132 -27.26 23.05 18.83
N SER A 133 -26.77 24.15 19.40
CA SER A 133 -27.23 25.51 19.10
C SER A 133 -26.01 26.41 18.97
N LEU A 134 -25.98 27.23 17.94
CA LEU A 134 -24.92 28.20 17.73
C LEU A 134 -25.29 29.55 18.33
N ASN A 135 -24.29 30.24 18.88
CA ASN A 135 -24.42 31.66 19.24
C ASN A 135 -23.20 32.43 18.69
N ILE A 136 -23.43 33.24 17.68
CA ILE A 136 -22.39 34.01 17.01
C ILE A 136 -22.76 35.49 17.03
N ASN A 137 -22.03 36.28 17.82
CA ASN A 137 -22.28 37.71 17.98
C ASN A 137 -23.76 38.05 18.37
N GLY A 138 -24.35 37.21 19.22
CA GLY A 138 -25.75 37.40 19.68
C GLY A 138 -26.82 36.92 18.70
N LYS A 139 -26.44 36.34 17.56
CA LYS A 139 -27.33 35.63 16.62
C LYS A 139 -27.23 34.13 16.82
N ASN A 140 -28.36 33.45 16.59
CA ASN A 140 -28.43 31.98 16.68
C ASN A 140 -28.70 31.38 15.30
N PRO A 141 -27.68 31.33 14.39
CA PRO A 141 -27.86 30.79 13.06
C PRO A 141 -28.03 29.26 13.08
N GLU A 142 -28.79 28.75 12.14
CA GLU A 142 -28.83 27.34 11.82
C GLU A 142 -27.84 27.03 10.68
N VAL A 143 -27.24 25.82 10.70
CA VAL A 143 -26.40 25.34 9.59
C VAL A 143 -27.27 24.53 8.64
N LYS A 144 -27.46 25.02 7.41
CA LYS A 144 -28.35 24.43 6.41
C LYS A 144 -27.63 23.97 5.17
N SER A 145 -27.97 22.77 4.71
CA SER A 145 -27.62 22.33 3.37
C SER A 145 -28.63 22.90 2.37
N VAL A 146 -28.13 23.59 1.36
CA VAL A 146 -28.96 24.25 0.35
C VAL A 146 -28.60 23.77 -1.06
N ASN A 147 -29.55 23.90 -2.01
CA ASN A 147 -29.32 23.54 -3.42
C ASN A 147 -28.86 24.72 -4.27
N ASN A 148 -29.18 25.96 -3.86
CA ASN A 148 -28.72 27.23 -4.42
C ASN A 148 -28.79 28.31 -3.31
N PHE A 149 -28.33 29.51 -3.60
CA PHE A 149 -28.37 30.63 -2.66
C PHE A 149 -29.47 31.68 -2.98
N SER A 150 -30.42 31.31 -3.85
CA SER A 150 -31.58 32.15 -4.13
C SER A 150 -32.67 31.91 -3.10
N GLY A 151 -33.10 32.96 -2.40
CA GLY A 151 -34.21 32.89 -1.43
C GLY A 151 -33.86 32.19 -0.11
N VAL A 152 -32.56 32.05 0.21
CA VAL A 152 -32.09 31.49 1.51
C VAL A 152 -32.24 32.55 2.61
N ASN A 153 -32.28 32.09 3.87
CA ASN A 153 -32.29 32.95 5.02
C ASN A 153 -30.89 33.58 5.24
N ASP A 154 -30.80 34.89 5.20
CA ASP A 154 -29.54 35.64 5.35
C ASP A 154 -29.01 35.67 6.80
N ASP A 155 -29.75 35.13 7.77
CA ASP A 155 -29.27 34.94 9.15
C ASP A 155 -28.64 33.57 9.39
N ASP A 156 -28.81 32.63 8.47
CA ASP A 156 -28.29 31.25 8.61
C ASP A 156 -26.92 31.03 7.94
N ILE A 157 -26.29 29.94 8.25
CA ILE A 157 -25.10 29.42 7.58
C ILE A 157 -25.56 28.47 6.46
N ASN A 158 -25.59 28.98 5.22
CA ASN A 158 -26.06 28.23 4.06
C ASN A 158 -24.87 27.55 3.36
N ILE A 159 -24.88 26.22 3.32
CA ILE A 159 -23.80 25.44 2.69
C ILE A 159 -24.36 24.64 1.50
N LEU A 160 -23.83 24.90 0.32
CA LEU A 160 -24.08 24.09 -0.86
C LEU A 160 -22.96 23.05 -0.99
N PHE A 161 -23.31 21.78 -0.98
CA PHE A 161 -22.37 20.66 -1.14
C PHE A 161 -22.42 20.12 -2.56
N SER A 162 -21.28 20.01 -3.24
CA SER A 162 -21.23 19.47 -4.60
C SER A 162 -19.92 18.76 -4.89
N THR A 163 -19.95 17.84 -5.87
CA THR A 163 -18.72 17.42 -6.53
C THR A 163 -18.36 18.45 -7.63
N LEU A 164 -17.08 18.51 -7.97
CA LEU A 164 -16.61 19.37 -9.07
C LEU A 164 -17.30 19.08 -10.40
N THR A 165 -17.46 17.79 -10.73
CA THR A 165 -18.17 17.35 -11.92
C THR A 165 -19.62 17.83 -11.94
N ASN A 166 -20.32 17.72 -10.80
CA ASN A 166 -21.72 18.15 -10.71
C ASN A 166 -21.89 19.65 -10.80
N ILE A 167 -21.05 20.46 -10.13
CA ILE A 167 -21.16 21.91 -10.18
C ILE A 167 -20.86 22.41 -11.59
N HIS A 168 -19.81 21.86 -12.23
CA HIS A 168 -19.46 22.20 -13.60
C HIS A 168 -20.59 21.84 -14.59
N GLY A 169 -21.08 20.59 -14.55
CA GLY A 169 -22.16 20.12 -15.43
C GLY A 169 -23.47 20.93 -15.27
N LYS A 170 -23.83 21.32 -14.04
CA LYS A 170 -25.01 22.13 -13.77
C LYS A 170 -24.87 23.57 -14.28
N LEU A 171 -23.67 24.14 -14.17
CA LEU A 171 -23.39 25.51 -14.65
C LEU A 171 -23.17 25.58 -16.16
N ALA A 172 -22.75 24.46 -16.80
CA ALA A 172 -22.53 24.41 -18.25
C ALA A 172 -23.81 24.17 -19.06
N THR A 173 -24.87 23.67 -18.44
CA THR A 173 -26.13 23.31 -19.16
C THR A 173 -27.27 24.25 -18.78
N TYR A 174 -27.74 25.05 -19.72
CA TYR A 174 -28.96 25.91 -19.59
C TYR A 174 -30.21 25.03 -19.64
N LYS A 175 -30.62 24.46 -18.48
CA LYS A 175 -31.91 23.79 -18.32
C LYS A 175 -32.71 24.42 -17.21
N GLU A 176 -34.03 24.43 -17.31
CA GLU A 176 -34.93 24.88 -16.22
C GLU A 176 -34.52 24.14 -14.91
N ASN A 177 -34.38 24.88 -13.81
CA ASN A 177 -33.94 24.44 -12.49
C ASN A 177 -32.44 24.15 -12.33
N ASN A 178 -31.59 24.51 -13.29
CA ASN A 178 -30.14 24.43 -13.11
C ASN A 178 -29.59 25.60 -12.29
N LEU A 179 -28.44 25.35 -11.65
CA LEU A 179 -27.65 26.43 -11.01
C LEU A 179 -27.16 27.41 -12.08
N THR A 180 -27.22 28.71 -11.77
CA THR A 180 -26.59 29.75 -12.58
C THR A 180 -25.44 30.39 -11.81
N PHE A 181 -24.51 31.04 -12.52
CA PHE A 181 -23.43 31.77 -11.86
C PHE A 181 -23.99 32.89 -10.98
N GLU A 182 -25.02 33.59 -11.44
CA GLU A 182 -25.68 34.66 -10.71
C GLU A 182 -26.46 34.12 -9.50
N GLY A 183 -27.01 32.90 -9.61
CA GLY A 183 -27.66 32.21 -8.50
C GLY A 183 -26.70 31.78 -7.39
N LEU A 184 -25.41 31.56 -7.72
CA LEU A 184 -24.36 31.19 -6.76
C LEU A 184 -23.60 32.42 -6.24
N SER A 185 -23.25 33.36 -7.11
CA SER A 185 -22.49 34.57 -6.73
C SER A 185 -22.73 35.67 -7.73
N ASP A 186 -23.00 36.87 -7.21
CA ASP A 186 -23.11 38.14 -7.96
C ASP A 186 -22.61 39.28 -7.06
N GLU A 187 -22.71 40.52 -7.53
CA GLU A 187 -22.29 41.70 -6.76
C GLU A 187 -23.01 41.85 -5.40
N SER A 188 -24.23 41.27 -5.26
CA SER A 188 -25.04 41.32 -4.05
C SER A 188 -24.76 40.14 -3.10
N LYS A 189 -24.13 39.07 -3.56
CA LYS A 189 -23.91 37.83 -2.80
C LYS A 189 -22.43 37.53 -2.62
N LYS A 190 -21.98 37.54 -1.38
CA LYS A 190 -20.61 37.11 -1.02
C LYS A 190 -20.55 35.59 -0.85
N LEU A 191 -19.60 34.98 -1.53
CA LEU A 191 -19.42 33.53 -1.53
C LEU A 191 -18.07 33.13 -0.93
N ILE A 192 -18.07 32.15 -0.04
CA ILE A 192 -16.88 31.42 0.37
C ILE A 192 -16.85 30.09 -0.37
N ILE A 193 -15.82 29.84 -1.17
CA ILE A 193 -15.58 28.58 -1.86
C ILE A 193 -14.58 27.81 -1.03
N ILE A 194 -14.97 26.60 -0.60
CA ILE A 194 -14.14 25.69 0.19
C ILE A 194 -13.88 24.45 -0.64
N ALA A 195 -12.64 24.21 -1.00
CA ALA A 195 -12.23 23.06 -1.77
C ALA A 195 -11.40 22.10 -0.89
N ASP A 196 -11.94 20.91 -0.63
CA ASP A 196 -11.19 19.85 0.09
C ASP A 196 -10.57 18.87 -0.88
N GLU A 197 -9.43 18.30 -0.51
CA GLU A 197 -8.53 17.52 -1.34
C GLU A 197 -8.15 18.25 -2.64
N ALA A 198 -7.79 19.53 -2.50
CA ALA A 198 -7.58 20.47 -3.58
C ALA A 198 -6.43 20.09 -4.55
N HIS A 199 -5.53 19.18 -4.18
CA HIS A 199 -4.55 18.62 -5.11
C HIS A 199 -5.20 17.96 -6.34
N ASN A 200 -6.46 17.56 -6.25
CA ASN A 200 -7.25 17.02 -7.35
C ASN A 200 -7.81 18.13 -8.30
N LEU A 201 -7.79 19.38 -7.87
CA LEU A 201 -8.19 20.54 -8.68
C LEU A 201 -7.13 20.97 -9.69
N ASN A 202 -5.91 20.45 -9.55
CA ASN A 202 -4.79 20.96 -10.32
C ASN A 202 -4.71 20.32 -11.71
N SER A 203 -4.96 21.08 -12.76
CA SER A 203 -4.88 20.65 -14.15
C SER A 203 -3.48 20.13 -14.55
N TYR A 204 -2.41 20.63 -13.93
CA TYR A 204 -1.02 20.21 -14.21
C TYR A 204 -0.68 18.76 -13.82
N THR A 205 -1.51 18.09 -13.03
CA THR A 205 -1.20 16.74 -12.55
C THR A 205 -1.57 15.62 -13.53
N LYS A 206 -2.35 15.88 -14.59
CA LYS A 206 -2.95 14.85 -15.44
C LYS A 206 -2.49 14.81 -16.90
N VAL A 207 -1.61 15.69 -17.34
CA VAL A 207 -1.21 15.84 -18.75
C VAL A 207 -0.18 14.81 -19.23
N LYS A 208 -0.01 13.65 -18.57
CA LYS A 208 0.97 12.62 -19.01
C LYS A 208 0.39 11.36 -19.64
N GLN A 209 -0.77 11.42 -20.32
CA GLN A 209 -1.28 10.21 -20.96
C GLN A 209 -1.28 10.14 -22.49
N LYS A 210 -0.79 11.09 -23.24
CA LYS A 210 -0.54 10.91 -24.69
C LYS A 210 0.42 11.96 -25.23
N GLY A 211 1.72 11.78 -24.99
CA GLY A 211 2.81 12.17 -25.93
C GLY A 211 2.76 13.54 -26.63
N LYS A 212 2.20 14.58 -25.99
CA LYS A 212 2.34 15.97 -26.43
C LYS A 212 2.50 16.87 -25.19
N ASP A 213 3.65 17.53 -25.12
CA ASP A 213 3.91 18.61 -24.19
C ASP A 213 2.90 19.73 -24.46
N LEU A 214 1.95 19.89 -23.55
CA LEU A 214 1.13 21.09 -23.48
C LEU A 214 1.84 22.05 -22.54
N VAL A 215 2.41 23.06 -23.15
CA VAL A 215 3.28 24.05 -22.55
C VAL A 215 2.47 25.05 -21.74
N ASP A 216 2.95 25.29 -20.56
CA ASP A 216 3.22 26.49 -19.81
C ASP A 216 2.57 27.79 -20.33
N ASP A 217 1.37 28.06 -19.82
CA ASP A 217 0.93 29.41 -19.53
C ASP A 217 -0.32 29.32 -18.65
N GLY A 218 -0.42 30.17 -17.63
CA GLY A 218 -1.61 30.23 -16.77
C GLY A 218 -2.87 30.31 -17.62
N LEU A 219 -3.98 29.75 -17.12
CA LEU A 219 -5.28 29.67 -17.82
C LEU A 219 -5.78 30.95 -18.49
N GLU A 220 -5.12 32.07 -18.30
CA GLU A 220 -5.43 33.35 -18.90
C GLU A 220 -5.05 33.46 -20.40
N ASN A 221 -4.12 32.58 -20.88
CA ASN A 221 -3.63 32.58 -22.27
C ASN A 221 -3.88 31.25 -22.98
N TYR A 222 -4.77 30.40 -22.44
CA TYR A 222 -4.99 29.08 -23.00
C TYR A 222 -5.92 29.14 -24.21
N ASP A 223 -5.41 28.72 -25.37
CA ASP A 223 -6.19 28.60 -26.61
C ASP A 223 -6.96 27.28 -26.63
N PHE A 224 -8.20 27.30 -26.15
CA PHE A 224 -9.14 26.18 -26.07
C PHE A 224 -9.45 25.55 -27.43
N SER A 225 -9.08 26.18 -28.56
CA SER A 225 -9.38 25.69 -29.90
C SER A 225 -8.50 24.52 -30.36
N LYS A 226 -7.42 24.21 -29.60
CA LYS A 226 -6.44 23.16 -29.96
C LYS A 226 -6.63 21.84 -29.23
N LEU A 227 -7.70 21.67 -28.47
CA LEU A 227 -7.96 20.49 -27.67
C LEU A 227 -8.92 19.53 -28.36
N ASN A 228 -8.66 18.22 -28.31
CA ASN A 228 -9.62 17.21 -28.70
C ASN A 228 -10.77 17.15 -27.66
N ALA A 229 -12.01 17.23 -28.19
CA ALA A 229 -13.23 17.66 -27.52
C ALA A 229 -13.74 16.87 -26.27
N GLY A 230 -13.05 15.88 -25.74
CA GLY A 230 -13.60 15.05 -24.66
C GLY A 230 -12.84 15.07 -23.33
N GLU A 231 -11.52 15.14 -23.34
CA GLU A 231 -10.72 14.90 -22.12
C GLU A 231 -10.06 16.14 -21.52
N SER A 232 -9.78 17.12 -22.31
CA SER A 232 -9.14 18.36 -21.89
C SER A 232 -10.14 19.46 -21.52
N GLU A 233 -11.33 19.43 -22.11
CA GLU A 233 -12.44 20.30 -21.78
C GLU A 233 -12.91 20.12 -20.33
N GLU A 234 -12.96 18.88 -19.84
CA GLU A 234 -13.42 18.57 -18.49
C GLU A 234 -12.52 19.16 -17.41
N PHE A 235 -11.19 19.18 -17.61
CA PHE A 235 -10.21 19.66 -16.62
C PHE A 235 -9.99 21.17 -16.64
N ALA A 236 -9.79 21.74 -17.81
CA ALA A 236 -9.68 23.19 -17.96
C ALA A 236 -10.95 23.88 -17.49
N SER A 237 -12.10 23.21 -17.59
CA SER A 237 -13.41 23.71 -17.20
C SER A 237 -13.63 23.73 -15.69
N TRP A 238 -13.10 22.78 -14.91
CA TRP A 238 -13.30 22.76 -13.43
C TRP A 238 -12.58 23.89 -12.73
N GLU A 239 -11.30 24.07 -13.00
CA GLU A 239 -10.54 25.19 -12.46
C GLU A 239 -11.08 26.53 -12.98
N GLY A 240 -11.45 26.60 -14.25
CA GLY A 240 -12.11 27.75 -14.88
C GLY A 240 -13.46 28.07 -14.23
N THR A 241 -14.27 27.08 -13.88
CA THR A 241 -15.55 27.28 -13.20
C THR A 241 -15.36 27.88 -11.80
N ILE A 242 -14.41 27.32 -11.02
CA ILE A 242 -14.11 27.88 -9.69
C ILE A 242 -13.56 29.29 -9.76
N LYS A 243 -12.69 29.60 -10.73
CA LYS A 243 -12.16 30.95 -10.96
C LYS A 243 -13.28 31.93 -11.36
N LYS A 244 -14.20 31.53 -12.23
CA LYS A 244 -15.37 32.37 -12.60
C LYS A 244 -16.24 32.68 -11.38
N LEU A 245 -16.52 31.69 -10.52
CA LEU A 245 -17.26 31.91 -9.27
C LEU A 245 -16.50 32.83 -8.31
N LEU A 246 -15.18 32.67 -8.20
CA LEU A 246 -14.34 33.54 -7.37
C LEU A 246 -14.39 34.98 -7.85
N HIS A 247 -14.28 35.23 -9.14
CA HIS A 247 -14.23 36.55 -9.72
C HIS A 247 -15.61 37.24 -9.90
N ALA A 248 -16.72 36.51 -9.70
CA ALA A 248 -18.07 37.06 -9.80
C ALA A 248 -18.37 38.16 -8.76
N ASN A 249 -17.64 38.17 -7.63
CA ASN A 249 -17.71 39.22 -6.62
C ASN A 249 -16.31 39.44 -6.02
N PRO A 250 -15.78 40.61 -5.93
CA PRO A 250 -14.45 40.91 -5.37
C PRO A 250 -14.32 40.53 -3.89
N ALA A 251 -15.41 40.37 -3.15
CA ALA A 251 -15.43 39.93 -1.77
C ALA A 251 -15.44 38.39 -1.62
N ASN A 252 -15.51 37.64 -2.72
CA ASN A 252 -15.44 36.18 -2.66
C ASN A 252 -14.06 35.69 -2.21
N ILE A 253 -14.04 34.56 -1.49
CA ILE A 253 -12.82 33.95 -0.96
C ILE A 253 -12.77 32.48 -1.40
N LEU A 254 -11.62 32.04 -1.90
CA LEU A 254 -11.32 30.63 -2.14
C LEU A 254 -10.38 30.12 -1.06
N LEU A 255 -10.79 29.07 -0.36
CA LEU A 255 -10.01 28.36 0.65
C LEU A 255 -9.81 26.92 0.21
N GLU A 256 -8.59 26.55 -0.04
CA GLU A 256 -8.20 25.20 -0.42
C GLU A 256 -7.59 24.45 0.77
N TYR A 257 -8.01 23.20 0.98
CA TYR A 257 -7.46 22.29 1.98
C TYR A 257 -6.87 21.07 1.30
N THR A 258 -5.64 20.72 1.61
CA THR A 258 -4.99 19.52 1.05
C THR A 258 -3.93 18.96 1.99
N ALA A 259 -3.72 17.67 1.94
CA ALA A 259 -2.60 17.03 2.64
C ALA A 259 -1.30 17.05 1.82
N THR A 260 -1.43 17.02 0.50
CA THR A 260 -0.29 16.91 -0.42
C THR A 260 -0.38 17.96 -1.51
N ILE A 261 0.72 18.63 -1.79
CA ILE A 261 0.88 19.47 -2.97
C ILE A 261 1.89 18.77 -3.87
N PRO A 262 1.55 18.47 -5.14
CA PRO A 262 2.47 17.81 -6.05
C PRO A 262 3.79 18.61 -6.18
N ASN A 263 4.92 17.92 -6.06
CA ASN A 263 6.24 18.54 -6.13
C ASN A 263 6.68 18.75 -7.61
N LYS A 264 5.95 19.64 -8.30
CA LYS A 264 6.26 20.09 -9.66
C LYS A 264 6.52 21.58 -9.63
N PRO A 265 7.50 22.10 -10.39
CA PRO A 265 7.83 23.53 -10.40
C PRO A 265 6.63 24.43 -10.69
N GLU A 266 5.77 24.04 -11.62
CA GLU A 266 4.60 24.80 -12.06
C GLU A 266 3.54 24.85 -10.95
N VAL A 267 3.31 23.73 -10.26
CA VAL A 267 2.38 23.67 -9.12
C VAL A 267 2.91 24.49 -7.96
N ARG A 268 4.22 24.41 -7.72
CA ARG A 268 4.88 25.20 -6.69
C ARG A 268 4.75 26.70 -6.97
N ALA A 269 5.02 27.15 -8.20
CA ALA A 269 4.88 28.56 -8.59
C ALA A 269 3.44 29.05 -8.41
N LYS A 270 2.43 28.24 -8.78
CA LYS A 270 1.01 28.56 -8.62
C LYS A 270 0.61 28.81 -7.16
N TYR A 271 1.17 28.07 -6.21
CA TYR A 271 0.78 28.12 -4.81
C TYR A 271 1.76 28.86 -3.89
N ASP A 272 2.85 29.39 -4.43
CA ASP A 272 3.92 30.01 -3.64
C ASP A 272 3.43 31.16 -2.75
N ASP A 273 2.51 31.97 -3.27
CA ASP A 273 1.88 33.10 -2.59
C ASP A 273 0.50 32.79 -1.97
N LYS A 274 0.07 31.54 -1.95
CA LYS A 274 -1.27 31.13 -1.50
C LYS A 274 -1.26 30.23 -0.28
N VAL A 275 -0.19 29.45 -0.07
CA VAL A 275 -0.07 28.60 1.11
C VAL A 275 0.12 29.45 2.36
N ILE A 276 -0.94 29.59 3.16
CA ILE A 276 -0.93 30.37 4.40
C ILE A 276 -0.35 29.59 5.58
N TYR A 277 -0.50 28.28 5.54
CA TYR A 277 -0.03 27.38 6.60
C TYR A 277 0.42 26.04 6.03
N GLN A 278 1.67 25.66 6.36
CA GLN A 278 2.25 24.39 5.99
C GLN A 278 2.54 23.56 7.23
N TYR A 279 1.71 22.53 7.45
CA TYR A 279 1.83 21.54 8.52
C TYR A 279 1.77 20.13 7.92
N ASP A 280 2.85 19.74 7.29
CA ASP A 280 2.98 18.48 6.59
C ASP A 280 3.06 17.28 7.53
N ILE A 281 3.08 16.08 6.96
CA ILE A 281 3.12 14.82 7.73
C ILE A 281 4.42 14.68 8.53
N THR A 282 5.50 15.33 8.13
CA THR A 282 6.77 15.31 8.85
C THR A 282 6.62 16.04 10.18
N LYS A 283 6.16 17.29 10.17
CA LYS A 283 5.87 18.05 11.38
C LYS A 283 4.84 17.35 12.26
N PHE A 284 3.79 16.79 11.65
CA PHE A 284 2.73 16.05 12.35
C PHE A 284 3.29 14.85 13.10
N ARG A 285 4.19 14.08 12.47
CA ARG A 285 4.89 12.94 13.06
C ARG A 285 5.86 13.37 14.17
N ASP A 286 6.70 14.36 13.89
CA ASP A 286 7.76 14.80 14.79
C ASP A 286 7.19 15.45 16.07
N HIS A 287 6.01 16.08 15.98
CA HIS A 287 5.27 16.56 17.13
C HIS A 287 4.48 15.47 17.87
N GLY A 288 4.56 14.21 17.44
CA GLY A 288 3.96 13.06 18.13
C GLY A 288 2.50 12.77 17.82
N TYR A 289 1.90 13.39 16.81
CA TYR A 289 0.47 13.25 16.49
C TYR A 289 0.13 12.09 15.54
N SER A 290 1.11 11.33 15.07
CA SER A 290 0.91 10.15 14.23
C SER A 290 1.55 8.92 14.83
N LYS A 291 1.13 7.70 14.40
CA LYS A 291 1.90 6.48 14.66
C LYS A 291 3.24 6.54 13.95
N HIS A 292 4.20 5.74 14.42
CA HIS A 292 5.43 5.49 13.68
C HIS A 292 5.17 4.53 12.53
N PRO A 293 5.44 4.87 11.26
CA PRO A 293 5.42 3.89 10.18
C PRO A 293 6.66 3.01 10.25
N TYR A 294 6.50 1.71 10.07
CA TYR A 294 7.58 0.75 10.01
C TYR A 294 7.33 -0.27 8.90
N THR A 295 8.24 -0.38 7.93
CA THR A 295 8.19 -1.38 6.88
C THR A 295 8.88 -2.64 7.35
N GLN A 296 8.12 -3.73 7.48
CA GLN A 296 8.59 -5.07 7.78
C GLN A 296 8.65 -5.88 6.50
N THR A 297 9.81 -6.40 6.16
CA THR A 297 10.00 -7.23 4.97
C THR A 297 10.30 -8.66 5.34
N SER A 298 9.79 -9.62 4.55
CA SER A 298 10.05 -11.03 4.73
C SER A 298 10.02 -11.79 3.41
N GLN A 299 10.74 -12.91 3.33
CA GLN A 299 10.63 -13.87 2.22
C GLN A 299 9.47 -14.84 2.51
N SER A 300 8.25 -14.33 2.52
CA SER A 300 7.04 -15.07 2.85
C SER A 300 6.07 -15.11 1.66
N ASN A 301 5.35 -16.22 1.51
CA ASN A 301 4.19 -16.24 0.60
C ASN A 301 3.05 -15.35 1.14
N SER A 302 2.01 -15.14 0.36
CA SER A 302 0.88 -14.27 0.72
C SER A 302 0.15 -14.73 1.99
N MET A 303 -0.07 -16.03 2.17
CA MET A 303 -0.75 -16.59 3.33
C MET A 303 0.10 -16.49 4.61
N ASP A 304 1.36 -16.89 4.54
CA ASP A 304 2.28 -16.73 5.69
C ASP A 304 2.36 -15.26 6.12
N ARG A 305 2.43 -14.33 5.15
CA ARG A 305 2.49 -12.90 5.43
C ARG A 305 1.21 -12.38 6.08
N ALA A 306 0.05 -12.89 5.66
CA ALA A 306 -1.23 -12.57 6.32
C ALA A 306 -1.28 -13.11 7.74
N LEU A 307 -0.83 -14.33 7.99
CA LEU A 307 -0.75 -14.91 9.33
C LEU A 307 0.23 -14.15 10.23
N LEU A 308 1.41 -13.77 9.72
CA LEU A 308 2.38 -12.95 10.47
C LEU A 308 1.78 -11.59 10.86
N GLY A 309 1.01 -10.95 9.97
CA GLY A 309 0.25 -9.75 10.28
C GLY A 309 -0.82 -10.00 11.35
N THR A 310 -1.51 -11.14 11.30
CA THR A 310 -2.52 -11.55 12.29
C THR A 310 -1.88 -11.73 13.68
N PHE A 311 -0.77 -12.47 13.76
CA PHE A 311 -0.03 -12.63 15.03
C PHE A 311 0.51 -11.30 15.56
N THR A 312 0.96 -10.38 14.69
CA THR A 312 1.43 -9.05 15.09
C THR A 312 0.28 -8.21 15.64
N SER A 313 -0.89 -8.27 15.00
CA SER A 313 -2.10 -7.58 15.48
C SER A 313 -2.58 -8.13 16.83
N PHE A 314 -2.56 -9.46 16.99
CA PHE A 314 -2.89 -10.12 18.25
C PHE A 314 -1.88 -9.80 19.37
N TYR A 315 -0.60 -9.87 19.07
CA TYR A 315 0.49 -9.43 19.97
C TYR A 315 0.23 -8.01 20.51
N ARG A 316 -0.14 -7.07 19.65
CA ARG A 316 -0.40 -5.69 20.05
C ARG A 316 -1.60 -5.60 21.00
N GLN A 317 -2.65 -6.37 20.78
CA GLN A 317 -3.77 -6.46 21.71
C GLN A 317 -3.31 -6.95 23.07
N LYS A 318 -2.55 -8.06 23.13
CA LYS A 318 -2.05 -8.62 24.40
C LYS A 318 -1.06 -7.69 25.11
N LEU A 319 -0.22 -6.97 24.36
CA LEU A 319 0.67 -5.96 24.89
C LEU A 319 -0.10 -4.81 25.56
N ALA A 320 -1.22 -4.40 24.98
CA ALA A 320 -2.10 -3.39 25.58
C ALA A 320 -2.79 -3.94 26.82
N GLU A 321 -3.35 -5.14 26.80
CA GLU A 321 -3.95 -5.82 27.93
C GLU A 321 -2.98 -5.92 29.12
N LYS A 322 -1.71 -6.29 28.86
CA LYS A 322 -0.65 -6.32 29.89
C LYS A 322 -0.43 -4.97 30.55
N LYS A 323 -0.58 -3.87 29.83
CA LYS A 323 -0.49 -2.50 30.37
C LYS A 323 -1.81 -2.03 31.04
N GLY A 324 -2.86 -2.82 31.02
CA GLY A 324 -4.19 -2.43 31.49
C GLY A 324 -4.92 -1.48 30.53
N LEU A 325 -4.58 -1.51 29.25
CA LEU A 325 -5.18 -0.71 28.19
C LEU A 325 -6.07 -1.59 27.32
N PHE A 326 -7.14 -1.00 26.79
CA PHE A 326 -7.98 -1.67 25.79
C PHE A 326 -7.80 -1.02 24.43
N ILE A 327 -7.31 -1.79 23.48
CA ILE A 327 -7.28 -1.42 22.06
C ILE A 327 -7.88 -2.53 21.21
N LYS A 328 -8.48 -2.16 20.08
CA LYS A 328 -8.98 -3.08 19.05
C LYS A 328 -8.18 -2.84 17.77
N PRO A 329 -7.00 -3.48 17.60
CA PRO A 329 -6.21 -3.29 16.39
C PRO A 329 -6.92 -3.90 15.18
N VAL A 330 -6.95 -3.17 14.07
CA VAL A 330 -7.46 -3.64 12.78
C VAL A 330 -6.27 -3.98 11.87
N LEU A 331 -6.40 -5.10 11.18
CA LEU A 331 -5.48 -5.61 10.18
C LEU A 331 -6.06 -5.38 8.78
N LEU A 332 -5.30 -4.76 7.89
CA LEU A 332 -5.65 -4.63 6.48
C LEU A 332 -4.82 -5.60 5.63
N LEU A 333 -5.50 -6.49 4.93
CA LEU A 333 -4.94 -7.39 3.93
C LEU A 333 -5.17 -6.80 2.54
N LYS A 334 -4.11 -6.26 1.92
CA LYS A 334 -4.21 -5.59 0.62
C LYS A 334 -4.02 -6.59 -0.52
N ALA A 335 -5.10 -6.87 -1.25
CA ALA A 335 -5.10 -7.59 -2.52
C ALA A 335 -4.92 -6.61 -3.70
N ASN A 336 -4.72 -7.10 -4.92
CA ASN A 336 -4.57 -6.26 -6.11
C ASN A 336 -5.61 -6.53 -7.21
N ARG A 337 -6.47 -7.52 -7.04
CA ARG A 337 -7.52 -7.87 -8.01
C ARG A 337 -8.89 -7.94 -7.35
N ALA A 338 -9.82 -7.11 -7.82
CA ALA A 338 -11.23 -7.14 -7.39
C ALA A 338 -12.06 -8.12 -8.22
N SER A 339 -11.60 -8.49 -9.44
CA SER A 339 -12.20 -9.46 -10.34
C SER A 339 -11.11 -10.26 -11.06
N LEU A 340 -11.41 -11.47 -11.46
CA LEU A 340 -10.54 -12.25 -12.34
C LEU A 340 -10.60 -11.66 -13.76
N SER A 341 -9.45 -11.57 -14.40
CA SER A 341 -9.29 -11.09 -15.78
C SER A 341 -8.27 -11.94 -16.53
N ASP A 342 -8.24 -11.84 -17.86
CA ASP A 342 -7.29 -12.58 -18.71
C ASP A 342 -5.80 -12.28 -18.40
N THR A 343 -5.54 -11.18 -17.67
CA THR A 343 -4.19 -10.78 -17.26
C THR A 343 -3.84 -11.22 -15.82
N PHE A 344 -4.69 -12.06 -15.18
CA PHE A 344 -4.44 -12.55 -13.83
C PHE A 344 -3.31 -13.58 -13.82
N ASP A 345 -2.27 -13.32 -13.02
CA ASP A 345 -1.15 -14.23 -12.78
C ASP A 345 -1.21 -14.73 -11.31
N PRO A 346 -1.61 -15.98 -11.05
CA PRO A 346 -1.78 -16.50 -9.67
C PRO A 346 -0.49 -16.51 -8.84
N ASN A 347 0.68 -16.40 -9.49
CA ASN A 347 1.96 -16.32 -8.76
C ASN A 347 2.29 -14.89 -8.29
N LYS A 348 1.61 -13.90 -8.85
CA LYS A 348 1.91 -12.49 -8.60
C LYS A 348 0.70 -11.68 -8.16
N ASP A 349 -0.50 -12.11 -8.55
CA ASP A 349 -1.75 -11.43 -8.27
C ASP A 349 -2.54 -12.17 -7.18
N VAL A 350 -3.29 -11.44 -6.38
CA VAL A 350 -4.18 -11.98 -5.35
C VAL A 350 -5.59 -11.46 -5.59
N TYR A 351 -6.50 -12.40 -5.87
CA TYR A 351 -7.92 -12.12 -6.03
C TYR A 351 -8.60 -12.08 -4.66
N LEU A 352 -9.31 -11.01 -4.42
CA LEU A 352 -9.86 -10.61 -3.13
C LEU A 352 -10.77 -11.67 -2.50
N LYS A 353 -11.75 -12.20 -3.25
CA LYS A 353 -12.73 -13.17 -2.70
C LYS A 353 -12.12 -14.54 -2.42
N ASP A 354 -11.24 -15.02 -3.31
CA ASP A 354 -10.57 -16.32 -3.12
C ASP A 354 -9.63 -16.26 -1.92
N PHE A 355 -8.98 -15.12 -1.71
CA PHE A 355 -8.11 -14.94 -0.58
C PHE A 355 -8.87 -14.86 0.74
N GLU A 356 -10.03 -14.21 0.75
CA GLU A 356 -10.91 -14.16 1.94
C GLU A 356 -11.32 -15.56 2.40
N ILE A 357 -11.80 -16.39 1.47
CA ILE A 357 -12.17 -17.78 1.75
C ILE A 357 -10.97 -18.57 2.29
N SER A 358 -9.83 -18.49 1.58
CA SER A 358 -8.61 -19.20 1.98
C SER A 358 -8.06 -18.75 3.33
N TYR A 359 -8.12 -17.45 3.63
CA TYR A 359 -7.70 -16.88 4.90
C TYR A 359 -8.62 -17.32 6.04
N SER A 360 -9.94 -17.21 5.85
CA SER A 360 -10.93 -17.62 6.86
C SER A 360 -10.82 -19.11 7.20
N GLN A 361 -10.68 -19.97 6.18
CA GLN A 361 -10.43 -21.41 6.35
C GLN A 361 -9.11 -21.67 7.08
N LYS A 362 -8.06 -20.92 6.72
CA LYS A 362 -6.75 -21.07 7.36
C LYS A 362 -6.79 -20.70 8.84
N ILE A 363 -7.45 -19.62 9.21
CA ILE A 363 -7.63 -19.25 10.61
C ILE A 363 -8.45 -20.29 11.37
N ALA A 364 -9.55 -20.78 10.80
CA ALA A 364 -10.39 -21.80 11.42
C ALA A 364 -9.66 -23.14 11.66
N SER A 365 -8.81 -23.55 10.71
CA SER A 365 -8.03 -24.79 10.78
C SER A 365 -6.65 -24.65 11.43
N LEU A 366 -6.27 -23.48 11.90
CA LEU A 366 -4.94 -23.20 12.44
C LEU A 366 -4.64 -24.12 13.64
N THR A 367 -3.44 -24.70 13.65
CA THR A 367 -2.98 -25.64 14.68
C THR A 367 -1.74 -25.12 15.41
N THR A 368 -1.51 -25.65 16.61
CA THR A 368 -0.29 -25.37 17.40
C THR A 368 0.98 -25.76 16.63
N GLN A 369 0.92 -26.85 15.87
CA GLN A 369 2.05 -27.27 15.04
C GLN A 369 2.40 -26.21 13.97
N GLU A 370 1.41 -25.67 13.27
CA GLU A 370 1.61 -24.62 12.27
C GLU A 370 2.12 -23.30 12.87
N PHE A 371 1.69 -22.96 14.08
CA PHE A 371 2.24 -21.84 14.83
C PHE A 371 3.74 -22.03 15.10
N LEU A 372 4.16 -23.21 15.57
CA LEU A 372 5.57 -23.52 15.83
C LEU A 372 6.41 -23.55 14.54
N GLU A 373 5.83 -24.02 13.44
CA GLU A 373 6.48 -24.00 12.12
C GLU A 373 6.69 -22.55 11.63
N LEU A 374 5.67 -21.68 11.73
CA LEU A 374 5.79 -20.26 11.40
C LEU A 374 6.84 -19.57 12.28
N LYS A 375 6.81 -19.81 13.59
CA LYS A 375 7.82 -19.29 14.51
C LYS A 375 9.22 -19.72 14.08
N THR A 376 9.45 -21.01 13.85
CA THR A 376 10.76 -21.54 13.45
C THR A 376 11.23 -20.91 12.14
N LYS A 377 10.33 -20.74 11.18
CA LYS A 377 10.62 -20.20 9.85
C LYS A 377 10.99 -18.71 9.88
N TYR A 378 10.32 -17.92 10.73
CA TYR A 378 10.44 -16.45 10.72
C TYR A 378 11.08 -15.86 11.98
N ASN A 379 11.59 -16.68 12.92
CA ASN A 379 12.19 -16.23 14.18
C ASN A 379 13.50 -15.42 14.01
N LYS A 380 14.09 -15.43 12.84
CA LYS A 380 15.29 -14.59 12.53
C LYS A 380 14.95 -13.12 12.28
N GLU A 381 13.71 -12.82 11.98
CA GLU A 381 13.24 -11.47 11.74
C GLU A 381 12.85 -10.82 13.08
N ALA A 382 13.52 -9.71 13.43
CA ALA A 382 13.46 -9.10 14.77
C ALA A 382 12.03 -8.85 15.27
N LEU A 383 11.12 -8.37 14.38
CA LEU A 383 9.73 -8.15 14.74
C LEU A 383 9.04 -9.47 15.10
N TYR A 384 9.11 -10.46 14.21
CA TYR A 384 8.39 -11.72 14.41
C TYR A 384 8.95 -12.54 15.56
N SER A 385 10.27 -12.52 15.77
CA SER A 385 10.88 -13.09 16.97
C SER A 385 10.33 -12.47 18.25
N LYS A 386 10.24 -11.13 18.30
CA LYS A 386 9.63 -10.40 19.43
C LYS A 386 8.16 -10.80 19.64
N VAL A 387 7.39 -10.85 18.56
CA VAL A 387 5.96 -11.20 18.59
C VAL A 387 5.76 -12.61 19.17
N PHE A 388 6.42 -13.60 18.60
CA PHE A 388 6.27 -15.00 19.06
C PHE A 388 6.75 -15.19 20.50
N ASN A 389 7.91 -14.65 20.85
CA ASN A 389 8.45 -14.78 22.21
C ASN A 389 7.56 -14.11 23.26
N PHE A 390 6.98 -12.95 22.95
CA PHE A 390 6.04 -12.28 23.84
C PHE A 390 4.76 -13.12 24.01
N LEU A 391 4.16 -13.59 22.93
CA LEU A 391 2.91 -14.38 23.02
C LEU A 391 3.10 -15.63 23.86
N GLU A 392 4.21 -16.36 23.69
CA GLU A 392 4.52 -17.54 24.50
C GLU A 392 4.89 -17.22 25.96
N SER A 393 5.30 -15.98 26.26
CA SER A 393 5.51 -15.55 27.65
C SER A 393 4.21 -15.24 28.39
N GLU A 394 3.15 -14.93 27.67
CA GLU A 394 1.85 -14.54 28.25
C GLU A 394 0.81 -15.68 28.20
N LEU A 395 0.88 -16.57 27.20
CA LEU A 395 -0.10 -17.62 26.91
C LEU A 395 0.60 -18.90 26.46
N ASP A 396 0.00 -20.07 26.71
CA ASP A 396 0.44 -21.30 26.05
C ASP A 396 0.02 -21.34 24.57
N SER A 397 0.63 -22.22 23.79
CA SER A 397 0.39 -22.28 22.34
C SER A 397 -1.03 -22.67 21.95
N GLU A 398 -1.75 -23.43 22.76
CA GLU A 398 -3.16 -23.79 22.54
C GLU A 398 -4.05 -22.59 22.77
N GLN A 399 -3.84 -21.86 23.86
CA GLN A 399 -4.54 -20.61 24.15
C GLN A 399 -4.33 -19.55 23.09
N ILE A 400 -3.09 -19.41 22.58
CA ILE A 400 -2.79 -18.48 21.48
C ILE A 400 -3.67 -18.80 20.26
N ILE A 401 -3.76 -20.07 19.87
CA ILE A 401 -4.52 -20.51 18.71
C ILE A 401 -6.02 -20.34 18.91
N GLU A 402 -6.55 -20.72 20.06
CA GLU A 402 -7.97 -20.54 20.38
C GLU A 402 -8.39 -19.07 20.35
N GLU A 403 -7.62 -18.20 20.99
CA GLU A 403 -7.93 -16.77 20.99
C GLU A 403 -7.81 -16.14 19.59
N ILE A 404 -6.86 -16.57 18.77
CA ILE A 404 -6.74 -16.12 17.37
C ILE A 404 -7.98 -16.53 16.56
N LYS A 405 -8.48 -17.77 16.73
CA LYS A 405 -9.71 -18.21 16.07
C LYS A 405 -10.91 -17.37 16.47
N ILE A 406 -11.03 -17.01 17.75
CA ILE A 406 -12.11 -16.17 18.26
C ILE A 406 -12.00 -14.73 17.71
N GLU A 407 -10.80 -14.15 17.73
CA GLU A 407 -10.58 -12.74 17.41
C GLU A 407 -10.52 -12.45 15.90
N PHE A 408 -10.06 -13.40 15.07
CA PHE A 408 -9.80 -13.21 13.64
C PHE A 408 -10.56 -14.21 12.74
N GLY A 409 -11.33 -15.13 13.32
CA GLY A 409 -12.04 -16.17 12.59
C GLY A 409 -13.36 -15.69 12.00
N ASN A 410 -14.33 -16.60 11.93
CA ASN A 410 -15.61 -16.37 11.26
C ASN A 410 -16.35 -15.11 11.76
N GLY A 411 -16.89 -14.32 10.83
CA GLY A 411 -17.59 -13.05 11.15
C GLY A 411 -16.68 -11.88 11.56
N LYS A 412 -15.36 -12.04 11.53
CA LYS A 412 -14.39 -10.99 11.85
C LYS A 412 -13.72 -10.36 10.63
N VAL A 413 -13.98 -10.90 9.44
CA VAL A 413 -13.40 -10.46 8.16
C VAL A 413 -14.43 -9.62 7.41
N LEU A 414 -14.04 -8.43 7.00
CA LEU A 414 -14.81 -7.52 6.15
C LEU A 414 -14.12 -7.42 4.77
N VAL A 415 -14.84 -7.75 3.72
CA VAL A 415 -14.36 -7.62 2.33
C VAL A 415 -14.87 -6.30 1.75
N SER A 416 -13.96 -5.49 1.22
CA SER A 416 -14.29 -4.23 0.55
C SER A 416 -14.13 -4.37 -0.96
N SER A 417 -15.25 -4.52 -1.65
CA SER A 417 -15.26 -4.77 -3.11
C SER A 417 -16.25 -3.94 -3.89
N SER A 418 -17.41 -3.62 -3.32
CA SER A 418 -18.56 -3.06 -4.03
C SER A 418 -18.82 -1.59 -3.72
N GLY A 419 -18.37 -1.11 -2.55
CA GLY A 419 -18.64 0.25 -2.11
C GLY A 419 -20.13 0.51 -1.83
N ASP A 420 -20.92 -0.51 -1.48
CA ASP A 420 -22.29 -0.32 -1.05
C ASP A 420 -22.36 0.44 0.30
N ASP A 421 -23.53 1.00 0.61
CA ASP A 421 -23.68 1.84 1.80
C ASP A 421 -23.49 1.07 3.11
N THR A 422 -23.72 -0.24 3.15
CA THR A 422 -23.51 -1.12 4.31
C THR A 422 -22.02 -1.39 4.53
N GLU A 423 -21.31 -1.73 3.46
CA GLU A 423 -19.85 -1.90 3.47
C GLU A 423 -19.17 -0.60 3.91
N PHE A 424 -19.58 0.53 3.34
CA PHE A 424 -19.05 1.85 3.70
C PHE A 424 -19.28 2.19 5.18
N ARG A 425 -20.49 1.88 5.72
CA ARG A 425 -20.79 2.07 7.14
C ARG A 425 -19.89 1.20 8.02
N ASN A 426 -19.76 -0.08 7.72
CA ASN A 426 -18.91 -1.00 8.47
C ASN A 426 -17.45 -0.57 8.49
N LEU A 427 -16.91 -0.11 7.35
CA LEU A 427 -15.56 0.41 7.25
C LEU A 427 -15.33 1.68 8.09
N ASN A 428 -16.31 2.56 8.18
CA ASN A 428 -16.18 3.83 8.93
C ASN A 428 -16.46 3.70 10.43
N THR A 429 -16.96 2.55 10.88
CA THR A 429 -17.27 2.27 12.31
C THR A 429 -16.33 1.24 12.94
N LEU A 430 -15.22 0.87 12.26
CA LEU A 430 -14.25 -0.12 12.77
C LEU A 430 -13.68 0.21 14.15
N GLU A 431 -13.71 1.47 14.56
CA GLU A 431 -13.28 1.93 15.88
C GLU A 431 -14.31 1.64 16.98
N GLU A 432 -15.57 1.43 16.62
CA GLU A 432 -16.66 1.23 17.57
C GLU A 432 -16.60 -0.19 18.18
N LYS A 433 -16.94 -0.30 19.46
CA LYS A 433 -16.93 -1.59 20.17
C LYS A 433 -17.92 -2.60 19.59
N GLN A 434 -19.05 -2.11 19.07
CA GLN A 434 -20.11 -2.94 18.48
C GLN A 434 -19.75 -3.51 17.10
N ASN A 435 -18.80 -2.89 16.39
CA ASN A 435 -18.36 -3.39 15.11
C ASN A 435 -17.50 -4.65 15.33
N PRO A 436 -17.88 -5.83 14.77
CA PRO A 436 -17.19 -7.09 15.06
C PRO A 436 -15.88 -7.27 14.28
N PHE A 437 -15.67 -6.50 13.21
CA PHE A 437 -14.59 -6.74 12.27
C PHE A 437 -13.21 -6.38 12.82
N ARG A 438 -12.25 -7.27 12.59
CA ARG A 438 -10.84 -7.16 12.96
C ARG A 438 -9.91 -7.18 11.73
N VAL A 439 -10.37 -7.77 10.65
CA VAL A 439 -9.63 -7.90 9.38
C VAL A 439 -10.42 -7.25 8.27
N VAL A 440 -9.75 -6.43 7.48
CA VAL A 440 -10.31 -5.85 6.25
C VAL A 440 -9.51 -6.40 5.08
N ILE A 441 -10.18 -6.95 4.07
CA ILE A 441 -9.54 -7.36 2.82
C ILE A 441 -10.02 -6.41 1.72
N ALA A 442 -9.09 -5.72 1.07
CA ALA A 442 -9.43 -4.69 0.09
C ALA A 442 -8.45 -4.63 -1.08
N VAL A 443 -8.91 -4.08 -2.21
CA VAL A 443 -8.09 -3.71 -3.35
C VAL A 443 -7.80 -2.20 -3.27
N ASN A 444 -8.20 -1.39 -4.22
CA ASN A 444 -7.88 0.06 -4.25
C ASN A 444 -8.94 0.95 -3.59
N THR A 445 -10.02 0.39 -3.09
CA THR A 445 -11.21 1.11 -2.56
C THR A 445 -10.94 1.95 -1.30
N LEU A 446 -9.83 1.73 -0.63
CA LEU A 446 -9.46 2.44 0.61
C LEU A 446 -8.53 3.64 0.36
N ASP A 447 -8.21 3.92 -0.90
CA ASP A 447 -7.19 4.93 -1.24
C ASP A 447 -7.67 6.36 -0.97
N GLU A 448 -8.98 6.67 -1.06
CA GLU A 448 -9.50 8.01 -0.81
C GLU A 448 -10.80 7.99 0.03
N GLY A 449 -10.87 8.77 1.10
CA GLY A 449 -12.06 8.94 1.94
C GLY A 449 -12.16 8.02 3.16
N TRP A 450 -11.34 6.97 3.26
CA TRP A 450 -11.33 6.09 4.42
C TRP A 450 -10.57 6.74 5.60
N ASP A 451 -11.14 6.65 6.80
CA ASP A 451 -10.61 7.32 7.99
C ASP A 451 -10.78 6.44 9.22
N VAL A 452 -9.81 5.60 9.46
CA VAL A 452 -9.79 4.63 10.56
C VAL A 452 -8.50 4.80 11.36
N LEU A 453 -8.65 5.06 12.65
CA LEU A 453 -7.54 5.37 13.55
C LEU A 453 -6.93 4.13 14.20
N ASN A 454 -7.68 3.03 14.26
CA ASN A 454 -7.24 1.76 14.83
C ASN A 454 -6.65 0.77 13.82
N LEU A 455 -6.29 1.22 12.62
CA LEU A 455 -5.47 0.46 11.67
C LEU A 455 -4.02 0.44 12.16
N PHE A 456 -3.47 -0.75 12.42
CA PHE A 456 -2.11 -0.90 12.95
C PHE A 456 -1.21 -1.79 12.08
N ASP A 457 -1.80 -2.67 11.27
CA ASP A 457 -1.06 -3.56 10.41
C ASP A 457 -1.64 -3.53 8.99
N ILE A 458 -0.79 -3.32 8.00
CA ILE A 458 -1.11 -3.39 6.58
C ILE A 458 -0.26 -4.48 5.97
N VAL A 459 -0.87 -5.49 5.36
CA VAL A 459 -0.19 -6.61 4.72
C VAL A 459 -0.39 -6.53 3.22
N ARG A 460 0.68 -6.36 2.47
CA ARG A 460 0.68 -6.47 1.01
C ARG A 460 0.73 -7.94 0.62
N LEU A 461 -0.34 -8.45 0.00
CA LEU A 461 -0.49 -9.87 -0.32
C LEU A 461 0.20 -10.27 -1.63
N TYR A 462 0.24 -9.39 -2.62
CA TYR A 462 0.66 -9.66 -4.01
C TYR A 462 2.13 -9.30 -4.25
N GLU A 463 2.69 -9.81 -5.36
CA GLU A 463 4.09 -9.60 -5.76
C GLU A 463 4.24 -8.71 -6.99
N ASN A 464 3.18 -8.49 -7.77
CA ASN A 464 3.17 -7.65 -8.95
C ASN A 464 3.29 -6.16 -8.62
N GLY A 465 3.99 -5.42 -9.50
CA GLY A 465 4.04 -3.96 -9.48
C GLY A 465 5.34 -3.36 -8.97
N ALA A 466 6.39 -4.17 -8.76
CA ALA A 466 7.74 -3.65 -8.54
C ALA A 466 8.14 -2.73 -9.69
N GLY A 467 8.36 -1.45 -9.40
CA GLY A 467 8.88 -0.48 -10.36
C GLY A 467 7.88 0.25 -11.27
N LYS A 468 6.56 0.01 -11.17
CA LYS A 468 5.55 0.85 -11.85
C LYS A 468 5.02 1.91 -10.88
N GLY A 469 5.51 3.14 -11.01
CA GLY A 469 5.36 4.25 -10.07
C GLY A 469 3.97 4.55 -9.50
N ASN A 470 2.88 4.14 -10.13
CA ASN A 470 1.53 4.40 -9.62
C ASN A 470 1.14 3.55 -8.39
N ASN A 471 1.65 2.32 -8.27
CA ASN A 471 1.29 1.44 -7.15
C ASN A 471 2.01 1.83 -5.85
N THR A 472 3.29 2.19 -5.91
CA THR A 472 4.06 2.63 -4.74
C THR A 472 3.56 3.96 -4.19
N VAL A 473 3.10 4.88 -5.05
CA VAL A 473 2.45 6.12 -4.64
C VAL A 473 1.16 5.85 -3.85
N ALA A 474 0.28 4.98 -4.37
CA ALA A 474 -0.96 4.61 -3.69
C ALA A 474 -0.70 3.91 -2.34
N GLU A 475 0.30 3.02 -2.29
CA GLU A 475 0.68 2.34 -1.04
C GLU A 475 1.30 3.30 -0.02
N ALA A 476 2.14 4.23 -0.44
CA ALA A 476 2.68 5.27 0.44
C ALA A 476 1.56 6.19 0.99
N GLN A 477 0.57 6.53 0.17
CA GLN A 477 -0.63 7.26 0.62
C GLN A 477 -1.47 6.44 1.61
N LEU A 478 -1.61 5.13 1.39
CA LEU A 478 -2.31 4.23 2.31
C LEU A 478 -1.58 4.14 3.66
N ILE A 479 -0.25 4.02 3.66
CA ILE A 479 0.57 4.10 4.88
C ILE A 479 0.36 5.45 5.57
N GLY A 480 0.34 6.56 4.82
CA GLY A 480 0.06 7.90 5.33
C GLY A 480 -1.33 8.02 6.01
N ARG A 481 -2.32 7.25 5.58
CA ARG A 481 -3.62 7.14 6.24
C ARG A 481 -3.55 6.24 7.48
N GLY A 482 -2.85 5.12 7.40
CA GLY A 482 -2.67 4.17 8.49
C GLY A 482 -1.93 4.75 9.69
N VAL A 483 -1.00 5.70 9.49
CA VAL A 483 -0.29 6.37 10.59
C VAL A 483 -1.15 7.34 11.39
N ARG A 484 -2.40 7.59 11.02
CA ARG A 484 -3.32 8.38 11.84
C ARG A 484 -3.41 7.78 13.24
N TYR A 485 -3.42 8.64 14.24
CA TYR A 485 -3.30 8.22 15.63
C TYR A 485 -4.54 8.58 16.43
N ASN A 486 -5.14 7.58 17.06
CA ASN A 486 -6.09 7.77 18.14
C ASN A 486 -5.32 7.64 19.45
N PRO A 487 -5.21 8.71 20.25
CA PRO A 487 -4.39 8.68 21.45
C PRO A 487 -4.90 7.63 22.42
N ILE A 488 -4.00 6.78 22.87
CA ILE A 488 -4.25 5.83 23.93
C ILE A 488 -4.36 6.61 25.23
N ILE A 489 -5.53 6.54 25.88
CA ILE A 489 -5.73 7.17 27.19
C ILE A 489 -5.14 6.24 28.23
N ASP A 490 -4.00 6.63 28.81
CA ASP A 490 -3.42 5.93 29.96
C ASP A 490 -4.10 6.44 31.25
N PRO A 491 -4.88 5.59 31.94
CA PRO A 491 -5.55 5.98 33.19
C PRO A 491 -4.58 6.42 34.31
N GLN A 492 -3.31 5.98 34.22
CA GLN A 492 -2.28 6.30 35.23
C GLN A 492 -1.55 7.62 34.92
N SER A 493 -1.75 8.18 33.71
CA SER A 493 -1.15 9.45 33.29
C SER A 493 -2.21 10.35 32.65
N PRO A 494 -3.10 11.01 33.46
CA PRO A 494 -4.07 11.97 32.96
C PRO A 494 -3.35 13.25 32.51
N ASP A 495 -3.11 13.41 31.22
CA ASP A 495 -2.05 14.25 30.72
C ASP A 495 -2.51 15.50 29.97
N LYS A 496 -1.66 16.54 30.05
CA LYS A 496 -1.73 17.76 29.23
C LYS A 496 -1.57 17.46 27.72
N ASP A 497 -0.83 16.40 27.37
CA ASP A 497 -0.53 15.99 25.98
C ASP A 497 -1.32 14.74 25.55
N ARG A 498 -2.58 14.61 25.98
CA ARG A 498 -3.41 13.42 25.69
C ARG A 498 -3.50 13.03 24.20
N PHE A 499 -3.11 13.91 23.27
CA PHE A 499 -3.21 13.68 21.84
C PHE A 499 -1.89 13.24 21.19
N LYS A 500 -0.77 13.21 21.94
CA LYS A 500 0.54 12.83 21.43
C LYS A 500 0.89 11.40 21.81
N ARG A 501 1.80 10.78 21.05
CA ARG A 501 2.38 9.47 21.42
C ARG A 501 3.06 9.56 22.79
N LYS A 502 3.04 8.45 23.52
CA LYS A 502 3.55 8.35 24.89
C LYS A 502 4.61 7.28 25.10
N PHE A 503 4.70 6.33 24.13
CA PHE A 503 5.52 5.13 24.32
C PHE A 503 6.77 5.07 23.41
N ASP A 504 7.19 6.19 22.83
CA ASP A 504 8.32 6.26 21.88
C ASP A 504 9.61 5.62 22.38
N THR A 505 9.91 5.70 23.67
CA THR A 505 11.13 5.19 24.30
C THR A 505 10.89 3.98 25.20
N SER A 506 9.70 3.39 25.21
CA SER A 506 9.34 2.30 26.10
C SER A 506 9.21 0.96 25.36
N GLU A 507 9.13 -0.14 26.10
CA GLU A 507 8.78 -1.47 25.58
C GLU A 507 7.41 -1.50 24.88
N TYR A 508 6.53 -0.54 25.18
CA TYR A 508 5.17 -0.39 24.62
C TYR A 508 5.14 0.41 23.31
N LYS A 509 6.26 0.74 22.71
CA LYS A 509 6.36 1.50 21.44
C LYS A 509 5.49 0.92 20.32
N ASP A 510 5.33 -0.41 20.30
CA ASP A 510 4.55 -1.08 19.26
C ASP A 510 3.04 -0.78 19.34
N LEU A 511 2.54 -0.29 20.48
CA LEU A 511 1.17 0.22 20.61
C LEU A 511 0.91 1.47 19.76
N GLU A 512 1.96 2.17 19.38
CA GLU A 512 1.93 3.42 18.62
C GLU A 512 2.68 3.30 17.27
N THR A 513 2.91 2.07 16.80
CA THR A 513 3.60 1.78 15.53
C THR A 513 2.62 1.16 14.53
N LEU A 514 2.64 1.66 13.29
CA LEU A 514 2.01 1.03 12.14
C LEU A 514 3.03 0.14 11.45
N TYR A 515 2.74 -1.13 11.31
CA TYR A 515 3.56 -2.06 10.52
C TYR A 515 3.01 -2.23 9.12
N PHE A 516 3.85 -2.04 8.12
CA PHE A 516 3.59 -2.38 6.73
C PHE A 516 4.38 -3.63 6.36
N HIS A 517 3.69 -4.76 6.23
CA HIS A 517 4.28 -6.07 5.94
C HIS A 517 4.36 -6.27 4.42
N SER A 518 5.55 -6.52 3.90
CA SER A 518 5.80 -6.69 2.47
C SER A 518 6.78 -7.82 2.18
N ILE A 519 6.82 -8.25 0.93
CA ILE A 519 7.90 -9.11 0.45
C ILE A 519 9.23 -8.34 0.43
N ASN A 520 10.33 -9.05 0.64
CA ASN A 520 11.67 -8.47 0.54
C ASN A 520 12.11 -8.39 -0.92
N ASP A 521 11.58 -7.38 -1.64
CA ASP A 521 11.96 -6.99 -3.01
C ASP A 521 12.60 -5.60 -2.94
N SER A 522 13.88 -5.51 -3.24
CA SER A 522 14.65 -4.28 -3.07
C SER A 522 14.23 -3.16 -4.02
N ASN A 523 13.86 -3.48 -5.27
CA ASN A 523 13.38 -2.49 -6.23
C ASN A 523 12.06 -1.88 -5.77
N TYR A 524 11.18 -2.73 -5.27
CA TYR A 524 9.91 -2.30 -4.71
C TYR A 524 10.13 -1.46 -3.44
N ILE A 525 10.94 -1.96 -2.50
CA ILE A 525 11.21 -1.28 -1.22
C ILE A 525 11.91 0.06 -1.45
N SER A 526 12.91 0.13 -2.33
CA SER A 526 13.57 1.39 -2.70
C SER A 526 12.58 2.39 -3.29
N SER A 527 11.69 1.95 -4.17
CA SER A 527 10.64 2.79 -4.77
C SER A 527 9.64 3.26 -3.71
N LEU A 528 9.18 2.38 -2.81
CA LEU A 528 8.28 2.72 -1.72
C LEU A 528 8.92 3.71 -0.74
N GLU A 529 10.17 3.49 -0.34
CA GLU A 529 10.90 4.38 0.57
C GLU A 529 11.11 5.78 -0.05
N LYS A 530 11.32 5.85 -1.37
CA LYS A 530 11.37 7.11 -2.09
C LYS A 530 10.05 7.88 -2.02
N GLU A 531 8.92 7.19 -2.19
CA GLU A 531 7.60 7.81 -2.06
C GLU A 531 7.29 8.18 -0.59
N LEU A 532 7.63 7.31 0.37
CA LEU A 532 7.49 7.60 1.80
C LEU A 532 8.35 8.80 2.20
N LYS A 533 9.54 8.95 1.64
CA LYS A 533 10.40 10.12 1.86
C LYS A 533 9.78 11.38 1.25
N ALA A 534 9.25 11.29 0.04
CA ALA A 534 8.55 12.41 -0.59
C ALA A 534 7.32 12.88 0.22
N LEU A 535 6.65 11.95 0.91
CA LEU A 535 5.56 12.22 1.86
C LEU A 535 6.05 12.60 3.28
N GLY A 536 7.36 12.59 3.57
CA GLY A 536 7.89 12.85 4.90
C GLY A 536 7.68 11.74 5.94
N LEU A 537 7.34 10.53 5.52
CA LEU A 537 7.07 9.38 6.38
C LEU A 537 8.31 8.51 6.63
N SER A 538 9.30 8.52 5.75
CA SER A 538 10.52 7.74 5.91
C SER A 538 11.40 8.27 7.03
N GLN A 539 11.96 7.37 7.84
CA GLN A 539 12.99 7.65 8.84
C GLN A 539 14.39 7.34 8.31
N SER A 540 14.47 6.76 7.10
CA SER A 540 15.72 6.33 6.50
C SER A 540 16.42 7.48 5.79
N ARG A 541 17.76 7.53 5.91
CA ARG A 541 18.61 8.43 5.13
C ARG A 541 18.89 7.79 3.78
N GLU A 542 18.89 8.61 2.74
CA GLU A 542 19.20 8.18 1.37
C GLU A 542 20.70 8.31 1.11
N TYR A 543 21.30 7.25 0.62
CA TYR A 543 22.71 7.17 0.24
C TYR A 543 22.79 6.87 -1.25
N LYS A 544 23.18 7.87 -2.05
CA LYS A 544 23.22 7.79 -3.51
C LYS A 544 24.54 7.23 -3.99
N PHE A 545 24.48 6.48 -5.07
CA PHE A 545 25.62 5.99 -5.82
C PHE A 545 25.29 5.94 -7.31
N LYS A 546 26.31 5.90 -8.14
CA LYS A 546 26.15 5.76 -9.60
C LYS A 546 27.20 4.82 -10.16
N ILE A 547 26.92 4.27 -11.33
CA ILE A 547 27.96 3.67 -12.17
C ILE A 547 28.82 4.82 -12.71
N LYS A 548 30.14 4.65 -12.68
CA LYS A 548 31.08 5.67 -13.14
C LYS A 548 30.91 5.96 -14.63
N ASP A 549 31.10 7.21 -15.02
CA ASP A 549 30.82 7.67 -16.38
C ASP A 549 31.74 7.00 -17.45
N ASP A 550 33.00 6.70 -17.10
CA ASP A 550 33.93 5.93 -17.92
C ASP A 550 33.47 4.48 -18.13
N ILE A 551 32.87 3.87 -17.13
CA ILE A 551 32.30 2.51 -17.21
C ILE A 551 31.04 2.53 -18.08
N LEU A 552 30.10 3.50 -17.89
CA LEU A 552 28.88 3.62 -18.69
C LEU A 552 29.16 3.74 -20.20
N GLN A 553 30.25 4.42 -20.57
CA GLN A 553 30.67 4.60 -21.95
C GLN A 553 31.56 3.46 -22.49
N SER A 554 31.96 2.51 -21.64
CA SER A 554 32.85 1.43 -22.03
C SER A 554 32.13 0.33 -22.80
N ASP A 555 32.87 -0.37 -23.67
CA ASP A 555 32.40 -1.60 -24.32
C ASP A 555 31.93 -2.66 -23.32
N PHE A 556 32.53 -2.69 -22.15
CA PHE A 556 32.08 -3.57 -21.06
C PHE A 556 30.60 -3.34 -20.72
N TRP A 557 30.21 -2.12 -20.42
CA TRP A 557 28.84 -1.82 -20.02
C TRP A 557 27.81 -2.02 -21.12
N GLN A 558 28.21 -1.68 -22.36
CA GLN A 558 27.31 -1.74 -23.52
C GLN A 558 27.07 -3.17 -24.04
N LYS A 559 28.05 -4.07 -23.87
CA LYS A 559 28.05 -5.40 -24.50
C LYS A 559 28.07 -6.56 -23.50
N MET A 560 28.36 -6.29 -22.20
CA MET A 560 28.44 -7.35 -21.21
C MET A 560 27.07 -7.90 -20.86
N VAL A 561 27.03 -9.21 -20.70
CA VAL A 561 25.83 -9.94 -20.34
C VAL A 561 25.94 -10.54 -18.94
N LEU A 562 24.80 -10.64 -18.28
CA LEU A 562 24.61 -11.35 -17.03
C LEU A 562 23.88 -12.66 -17.33
N TYR A 563 24.48 -13.78 -16.94
CA TYR A 563 23.83 -15.07 -16.96
C TYR A 563 23.22 -15.35 -15.59
N LYS A 564 21.92 -15.63 -15.55
CA LYS A 564 21.20 -16.06 -14.34
C LYS A 564 20.08 -17.04 -14.69
N ASN A 565 19.69 -17.87 -13.75
CA ASN A 565 18.58 -18.79 -13.93
C ASN A 565 17.23 -18.14 -13.55
N GLU A 566 16.17 -18.87 -13.82
CA GLU A 566 14.79 -18.47 -13.55
C GLU A 566 14.07 -19.53 -12.70
N VAL A 567 12.92 -19.16 -12.19
CA VAL A 567 12.01 -20.10 -11.50
C VAL A 567 11.12 -20.77 -12.54
N LYS A 568 10.98 -22.08 -12.43
CA LYS A 568 10.05 -22.90 -13.21
C LYS A 568 9.17 -23.72 -12.28
N GLN A 569 7.90 -23.84 -12.63
CA GLN A 569 6.99 -24.75 -11.94
C GLN A 569 7.17 -26.18 -12.46
N LYS A 570 7.32 -27.10 -11.57
CA LYS A 570 7.41 -28.53 -11.84
C LYS A 570 6.31 -29.29 -11.07
N PRO A 571 5.58 -30.23 -11.70
CA PRO A 571 4.67 -31.09 -10.96
C PRO A 571 5.44 -31.88 -9.91
N ARG A 572 4.95 -31.94 -8.68
CA ARG A 572 5.55 -32.77 -7.64
C ARG A 572 5.47 -34.24 -8.03
N ASP A 573 6.57 -34.96 -7.91
CA ASP A 573 6.68 -36.41 -8.11
C ASP A 573 6.24 -36.96 -9.48
N GLY A 574 6.14 -36.16 -10.51
CA GLY A 574 5.70 -36.57 -11.86
C GLY A 574 4.24 -37.02 -11.93
N LYS A 575 3.42 -36.79 -10.90
CA LYS A 575 1.98 -37.10 -10.85
C LYS A 575 1.15 -35.89 -11.18
N THR A 576 -0.02 -36.11 -11.74
CA THR A 576 -0.97 -35.01 -11.97
C THR A 576 -1.45 -34.43 -10.64
N PRO A 577 -1.82 -33.13 -10.60
CA PRO A 577 -2.38 -32.47 -9.42
C PRO A 577 -3.53 -33.23 -8.78
N LEU A 578 -4.41 -33.81 -9.58
CA LEU A 578 -5.53 -34.59 -9.09
C LEU A 578 -5.09 -35.88 -8.39
N GLU A 579 -4.09 -36.58 -8.94
CA GLU A 579 -3.57 -37.83 -8.34
C GLU A 579 -2.94 -37.55 -6.97
N ILE A 580 -2.25 -36.43 -6.80
CA ILE A 580 -1.68 -36.02 -5.53
C ILE A 580 -2.78 -35.70 -4.51
N TYR A 581 -3.81 -34.97 -4.91
CA TYR A 581 -4.97 -34.69 -4.06
C TYR A 581 -5.66 -35.96 -3.60
N LEU A 582 -5.95 -36.88 -4.54
CA LEU A 582 -6.61 -38.17 -4.22
C LEU A 582 -5.78 -39.00 -3.26
N LYS A 583 -4.45 -39.07 -3.47
CA LYS A 583 -3.53 -39.80 -2.58
C LYS A 583 -3.49 -39.18 -1.18
N ASN A 584 -3.55 -37.85 -1.08
CA ASN A 584 -3.61 -37.15 0.20
C ASN A 584 -4.92 -37.45 0.95
N CYS A 585 -6.04 -37.52 0.26
CA CYS A 585 -7.34 -37.92 0.83
C CYS A 585 -7.29 -39.37 1.31
N GLU A 586 -6.73 -40.27 0.51
CA GLU A 586 -6.55 -41.68 0.88
C GLU A 586 -5.67 -41.85 2.13
N ASN A 587 -4.54 -41.16 2.18
CA ASN A 587 -3.63 -41.17 3.33
C ASN A 587 -4.31 -40.67 4.62
N ARG A 588 -5.22 -39.74 4.51
CA ARG A 588 -6.00 -39.19 5.63
C ARG A 588 -7.27 -39.97 5.94
N LYS A 589 -7.58 -41.02 5.17
CA LYS A 589 -8.84 -41.77 5.23
C LYS A 589 -10.08 -40.89 5.06
N GLN A 590 -9.98 -39.88 4.23
CA GLN A 590 -11.05 -38.91 3.93
C GLN A 590 -11.57 -39.13 2.50
N SER A 591 -12.89 -38.88 2.31
CA SER A 591 -13.45 -38.88 0.96
C SER A 591 -12.96 -37.66 0.18
N PRO A 592 -12.73 -37.75 -1.15
CA PRO A 592 -12.25 -36.63 -1.97
C PRO A 592 -13.41 -35.65 -2.30
N VAL A 593 -14.00 -35.08 -1.26
CA VAL A 593 -15.09 -34.09 -1.39
C VAL A 593 -14.50 -32.73 -1.72
N VAL A 594 -14.93 -32.20 -2.86
CA VAL A 594 -14.43 -30.90 -3.38
C VAL A 594 -15.38 -29.74 -3.03
N ALA A 595 -16.67 -30.02 -2.90
CA ALA A 595 -17.67 -29.01 -2.55
C ALA A 595 -18.81 -29.63 -1.73
N SER A 596 -19.40 -28.85 -0.85
CA SER A 596 -20.55 -29.22 -0.02
C SER A 596 -21.69 -28.22 -0.25
N PHE A 597 -22.94 -28.71 -0.39
CA PHE A 597 -24.11 -27.88 -0.66
C PHE A 597 -25.27 -28.25 0.28
N ASN A 598 -25.96 -27.21 0.76
CA ASN A 598 -27.15 -27.36 1.56
C ASN A 598 -28.38 -26.87 0.75
N LEU A 599 -29.28 -27.79 0.40
CA LEU A 599 -30.44 -27.57 -0.45
C LEU A 599 -31.76 -27.80 0.33
N LEU A 600 -31.81 -27.48 1.61
CA LEU A 600 -33.01 -27.62 2.44
C LEU A 600 -34.08 -26.58 2.06
N SER A 601 -35.34 -26.97 2.03
CA SER A 601 -36.46 -26.21 1.47
C SER A 601 -36.98 -25.02 2.31
N LYS A 602 -36.21 -24.54 3.30
CA LYS A 602 -36.53 -23.34 4.09
C LYS A 602 -35.57 -22.19 3.81
N GLY A 603 -35.89 -21.39 2.78
CA GLY A 603 -35.25 -20.13 2.46
C GLY A 603 -34.21 -20.25 1.34
N GLU A 604 -34.38 -19.41 0.30
CA GLU A 604 -33.46 -19.30 -0.84
C GLU A 604 -32.08 -18.79 -0.42
N SER A 605 -31.23 -19.66 0.10
CA SER A 605 -29.81 -19.39 0.24
C SER A 605 -29.02 -20.65 -0.05
N ILE A 606 -28.31 -20.66 -1.14
CA ILE A 606 -27.24 -21.63 -1.39
C ILE A 606 -26.08 -21.22 -0.49
N SER A 607 -25.98 -21.79 0.72
CA SER A 607 -24.80 -21.62 1.53
C SER A 607 -23.80 -22.72 1.19
N VAL A 608 -22.56 -22.31 0.84
CA VAL A 608 -21.40 -23.21 0.91
C VAL A 608 -21.15 -23.44 2.39
N LEU A 609 -21.32 -24.66 2.86
CA LEU A 609 -21.16 -24.96 4.28
C LEU A 609 -19.69 -24.91 4.68
N ASP A 610 -19.37 -24.12 5.70
CA ASP A 610 -18.23 -24.32 6.56
C ASP A 610 -18.41 -25.63 7.37
N ASP A 611 -17.33 -26.38 7.56
CA ASP A 611 -17.32 -27.68 8.25
C ASP A 611 -17.75 -27.63 9.74
N ASN A 612 -18.12 -26.46 10.28
CA ASN A 612 -18.43 -26.24 11.70
C ASN A 612 -19.89 -25.96 12.07
N ASP A 613 -20.81 -25.96 11.12
CA ASP A 613 -22.20 -26.05 11.51
C ASP A 613 -22.48 -27.49 11.97
N GLU A 614 -22.88 -27.68 13.23
CA GLU A 614 -23.51 -28.92 13.70
C GLU A 614 -24.80 -29.18 12.93
N ILE A 615 -24.63 -29.58 11.65
CA ILE A 615 -25.73 -30.09 10.85
C ILE A 615 -26.02 -31.47 11.39
N ASN A 616 -27.29 -31.71 11.65
CA ASN A 616 -27.79 -33.05 11.79
C ASN A 616 -27.24 -33.93 10.64
N ASN A 617 -26.13 -34.61 10.91
CA ASN A 617 -25.33 -35.38 9.93
C ASN A 617 -26.08 -36.59 9.34
N GLN A 618 -27.41 -36.70 9.56
CA GLN A 618 -28.21 -37.85 9.15
C GLN A 618 -28.69 -37.81 7.70
N THR A 619 -28.58 -36.66 7.00
CA THR A 619 -29.09 -36.51 5.64
C THR A 619 -28.04 -36.15 4.57
N ALA A 620 -26.82 -35.75 4.95
CA ALA A 620 -25.76 -35.39 4.01
C ALA A 620 -25.10 -36.61 3.35
N GLN A 621 -25.14 -36.72 2.02
CA GLN A 621 -24.56 -37.81 1.25
C GLN A 621 -23.50 -37.32 0.25
N ASN A 622 -22.51 -38.18 0.00
CA ASN A 622 -21.48 -37.90 -1.01
C ASN A 622 -21.86 -38.57 -2.34
N TYR A 623 -21.78 -37.82 -3.41
CA TYR A 623 -22.14 -38.24 -4.77
C TYR A 623 -20.98 -38.01 -5.74
N LYS A 624 -20.93 -38.78 -6.83
CA LYS A 624 -20.10 -38.44 -7.98
C LYS A 624 -20.77 -37.33 -8.79
N PRO A 625 -19.99 -36.49 -9.45
CA PRO A 625 -20.50 -35.34 -10.19
C PRO A 625 -21.63 -35.63 -11.19
N LEU A 626 -21.48 -36.69 -11.99
CA LEU A 626 -22.51 -37.06 -12.97
C LEU A 626 -23.74 -37.78 -12.38
N ASP A 627 -23.69 -38.25 -11.13
CA ASP A 627 -24.85 -38.82 -10.46
C ASP A 627 -25.92 -37.79 -10.12
N ILE A 628 -25.52 -36.50 -10.07
CA ILE A 628 -26.34 -35.39 -9.59
C ILE A 628 -26.61 -34.34 -10.67
N VAL A 629 -25.59 -34.04 -11.50
CA VAL A 629 -25.65 -32.99 -12.50
C VAL A 629 -25.35 -33.58 -13.86
N GLU A 630 -26.26 -33.40 -14.82
CA GLU A 630 -26.15 -33.90 -16.20
C GLU A 630 -24.93 -33.26 -16.90
N LYS A 631 -24.27 -34.01 -17.77
CA LYS A 631 -23.07 -33.63 -18.50
C LYS A 631 -23.16 -32.30 -19.23
N SER A 632 -24.35 -31.91 -19.71
CA SER A 632 -24.61 -30.62 -20.38
C SER A 632 -24.33 -29.42 -19.47
N PHE A 633 -24.70 -29.51 -18.18
CA PHE A 633 -24.42 -28.44 -17.23
C PHE A 633 -22.92 -28.33 -16.86
N TRP A 634 -22.22 -29.48 -16.85
CA TRP A 634 -20.76 -29.48 -16.65
C TRP A 634 -20.02 -28.85 -17.83
N LEU A 635 -20.44 -29.09 -19.06
CA LEU A 635 -19.90 -28.46 -20.26
C LEU A 635 -20.11 -26.93 -20.20
N GLU A 636 -21.34 -26.50 -19.87
CA GLU A 636 -21.66 -25.07 -19.70
C GLU A 636 -20.88 -24.44 -18.54
N ALA A 637 -20.71 -25.14 -17.43
CA ALA A 637 -19.94 -24.69 -16.28
C ALA A 637 -18.45 -24.52 -16.61
N LEU A 638 -17.86 -25.43 -17.40
CA LEU A 638 -16.46 -25.30 -17.86
C LEU A 638 -16.26 -24.07 -18.73
N ASP A 639 -17.25 -23.73 -19.60
CA ASP A 639 -17.19 -22.51 -20.41
C ASP A 639 -17.29 -21.24 -19.54
N ARG A 640 -18.17 -21.25 -18.55
CA ARG A 640 -18.36 -20.13 -17.61
C ARG A 640 -17.25 -19.98 -16.56
N ALA A 641 -16.59 -21.08 -16.17
CA ALA A 641 -15.49 -21.08 -15.19
C ALA A 641 -14.13 -20.75 -15.82
N PHE A 642 -14.10 -20.27 -17.08
CA PHE A 642 -12.86 -19.94 -17.80
C PHE A 642 -11.86 -21.10 -17.93
N PHE A 643 -12.37 -22.32 -18.04
CA PHE A 643 -11.58 -23.49 -18.36
C PHE A 643 -11.48 -23.67 -19.89
N ASP A 644 -10.49 -23.02 -20.48
CA ASP A 644 -10.16 -23.35 -21.87
C ASP A 644 -9.41 -24.69 -21.95
N PHE A 645 -9.41 -25.29 -23.15
CA PHE A 645 -8.79 -26.60 -23.37
C PHE A 645 -7.25 -26.57 -23.13
N LYS A 646 -6.57 -25.44 -23.40
CA LYS A 646 -5.14 -25.30 -23.15
C LYS A 646 -4.84 -25.36 -21.66
N LYS A 647 -5.67 -24.77 -20.85
CA LYS A 647 -5.53 -24.76 -19.39
C LYS A 647 -5.79 -26.16 -18.81
N LEU A 648 -6.80 -26.86 -19.34
CA LEU A 648 -7.04 -28.27 -18.99
C LEU A 648 -5.86 -29.14 -19.37
N GLN A 649 -5.29 -29.01 -20.57
CA GLN A 649 -4.11 -29.77 -20.99
C GLN A 649 -2.87 -29.48 -20.17
N SER A 650 -2.70 -28.25 -19.69
CA SER A 650 -1.55 -27.92 -18.83
C SER A 650 -1.62 -28.62 -17.47
N ILE A 651 -2.83 -28.86 -16.94
CA ILE A 651 -3.06 -29.53 -15.65
C ILE A 651 -3.17 -31.05 -15.86
N PHE A 652 -3.78 -31.48 -16.95
CA PHE A 652 -4.03 -32.88 -17.32
C PHE A 652 -3.48 -33.16 -18.74
N PRO A 653 -2.17 -33.43 -18.87
CA PRO A 653 -1.50 -33.58 -20.18
C PRO A 653 -2.14 -34.62 -21.12
N ASN A 654 -2.75 -35.65 -20.58
CA ASN A 654 -3.41 -36.75 -21.31
C ASN A 654 -4.89 -36.49 -21.57
N CYS A 655 -5.44 -35.35 -21.18
CA CYS A 655 -6.83 -35.00 -21.42
C CYS A 655 -7.04 -34.59 -22.89
N THR A 656 -7.98 -35.24 -23.57
CA THR A 656 -8.23 -35.02 -25.01
C THR A 656 -9.30 -33.99 -25.28
N GLY A 657 -10.09 -33.56 -24.28
CA GLY A 657 -11.11 -32.54 -24.42
C GLY A 657 -11.97 -32.37 -23.18
N LYS A 658 -12.91 -31.40 -23.20
CA LYS A 658 -13.80 -31.10 -22.07
C LYS A 658 -14.68 -32.31 -21.71
N SER A 659 -15.13 -33.07 -22.71
CA SER A 659 -15.91 -34.29 -22.50
C SER A 659 -15.08 -35.37 -21.79
N ASP A 660 -13.84 -35.57 -22.21
CA ASP A 660 -12.89 -36.50 -21.60
C ASP A 660 -12.59 -36.11 -20.14
N PHE A 661 -12.41 -34.81 -19.88
CA PHE A 661 -12.23 -34.32 -18.52
C PHE A 661 -13.41 -34.69 -17.63
N ILE A 662 -14.64 -34.46 -18.07
CA ILE A 662 -15.83 -34.76 -17.29
C ILE A 662 -15.96 -36.27 -17.03
N ASP A 663 -15.71 -37.11 -18.04
CA ASP A 663 -15.92 -38.55 -17.95
C ASP A 663 -14.82 -39.27 -17.14
N ASN A 664 -13.55 -38.84 -17.28
CA ASN A 664 -12.42 -39.58 -16.78
C ASN A 664 -11.67 -38.94 -15.58
N TYR A 665 -11.77 -37.63 -15.43
CA TYR A 665 -11.08 -36.92 -14.36
C TYR A 665 -12.04 -36.37 -13.30
N LEU A 666 -13.12 -35.73 -13.69
CA LEU A 666 -14.08 -35.14 -12.76
C LEU A 666 -14.81 -36.21 -11.93
N GLN A 667 -15.03 -37.41 -12.46
CA GLN A 667 -15.66 -38.52 -11.74
C GLN A 667 -14.81 -39.14 -10.61
N LYS A 668 -13.56 -38.71 -10.48
CA LYS A 668 -12.67 -39.14 -9.39
C LYS A 668 -12.87 -38.35 -8.10
N ILE A 669 -13.57 -37.25 -8.14
CA ILE A 669 -13.93 -36.46 -6.95
C ILE A 669 -15.37 -36.73 -6.50
N GLN A 670 -15.72 -36.21 -5.33
CA GLN A 670 -17.08 -36.28 -4.75
C GLN A 670 -17.62 -34.87 -4.42
N ILE A 671 -18.95 -34.78 -4.42
CA ILE A 671 -19.71 -33.61 -4.00
C ILE A 671 -20.60 -34.07 -2.85
N ARG A 672 -20.59 -33.32 -1.74
CA ARG A 672 -21.47 -33.57 -0.61
C ARG A 672 -22.74 -32.74 -0.75
N ILE A 673 -23.89 -33.38 -0.65
CA ILE A 673 -25.20 -32.69 -0.71
C ILE A 673 -26.01 -33.09 0.52
N ASN A 674 -26.56 -32.07 1.18
CA ASN A 674 -27.57 -32.18 2.20
C ASN A 674 -28.87 -31.64 1.61
N SER A 675 -29.86 -32.55 1.34
CA SER A 675 -31.14 -32.17 0.71
C SER A 675 -32.27 -32.98 1.32
N ASP A 676 -33.42 -32.37 1.50
CA ASP A 676 -34.65 -33.01 1.92
C ASP A 676 -35.50 -33.50 0.70
N SER A 677 -35.02 -33.25 -0.52
CA SER A 677 -35.65 -33.71 -1.78
C SER A 677 -34.63 -34.43 -2.64
N SER A 678 -35.12 -35.47 -3.36
CA SER A 678 -34.34 -36.19 -4.34
C SER A 678 -34.21 -35.43 -5.68
N ASP A 679 -35.00 -34.37 -5.90
CA ASP A 679 -35.00 -33.61 -7.14
C ASP A 679 -34.36 -32.23 -6.95
N ILE A 680 -33.22 -32.03 -7.62
CA ILE A 680 -32.44 -30.79 -7.54
C ILE A 680 -32.94 -29.85 -8.68
N PRO A 681 -33.34 -28.60 -8.35
CA PRO A 681 -33.78 -27.64 -9.36
C PRO A 681 -32.71 -27.36 -10.42
N LYS A 682 -33.14 -27.18 -11.67
CA LYS A 682 -32.25 -26.92 -12.83
C LYS A 682 -31.24 -25.77 -12.58
N PHE A 683 -31.69 -24.70 -11.96
CA PHE A 683 -30.85 -23.56 -11.62
C PHE A 683 -29.75 -23.94 -10.62
N SER A 684 -30.07 -24.75 -9.63
CA SER A 684 -29.11 -25.22 -8.62
C SER A 684 -28.05 -26.14 -9.24
N LYS A 685 -28.38 -26.96 -10.25
CA LYS A 685 -27.45 -27.87 -10.93
C LYS A 685 -26.29 -27.14 -11.60
N LEU A 686 -26.56 -26.04 -12.29
CA LEU A 686 -25.51 -25.23 -12.91
C LEU A 686 -24.60 -24.56 -11.86
N ASN A 687 -25.18 -24.04 -10.79
CA ASN A 687 -24.40 -23.43 -9.70
C ASN A 687 -23.54 -24.47 -8.96
N ILE A 688 -24.07 -25.69 -8.73
CA ILE A 688 -23.30 -26.81 -8.17
C ILE A 688 -22.09 -27.11 -9.09
N ALA A 689 -22.30 -27.19 -10.39
CA ALA A 689 -21.23 -27.47 -11.34
C ALA A 689 -20.15 -26.37 -11.35
N ILE A 690 -20.55 -25.10 -11.42
CA ILE A 690 -19.61 -23.95 -11.42
C ILE A 690 -18.81 -23.93 -10.12
N THR A 691 -19.45 -23.96 -8.96
CA THR A 691 -18.78 -23.91 -7.65
C THR A 691 -17.85 -25.10 -7.44
N THR A 692 -18.28 -26.30 -7.84
CA THR A 692 -17.42 -27.50 -7.75
C THR A 692 -16.16 -27.35 -8.61
N LEU A 693 -16.27 -26.84 -9.83
CA LEU A 693 -15.11 -26.60 -10.70
C LEU A 693 -14.18 -25.54 -10.12
N GLN A 694 -14.73 -24.44 -9.59
CA GLN A 694 -13.96 -23.40 -8.96
C GLN A 694 -13.15 -23.93 -7.74
N ASN A 695 -13.81 -24.69 -6.87
CA ASN A 695 -13.15 -25.31 -5.72
C ASN A 695 -12.11 -26.36 -6.16
N LEU A 696 -12.40 -27.15 -7.19
CA LEU A 696 -11.45 -28.10 -7.76
C LEU A 696 -10.20 -27.36 -8.27
N ILE A 697 -10.34 -26.24 -8.95
CA ILE A 697 -9.21 -25.43 -9.41
C ILE A 697 -8.35 -24.99 -8.22
N ILE A 698 -8.98 -24.50 -7.17
CA ILE A 698 -8.27 -24.03 -5.96
C ILE A 698 -7.47 -25.19 -5.35
N ILE A 699 -8.10 -26.36 -5.19
CA ILE A 699 -7.47 -27.55 -4.64
C ILE A 699 -6.29 -28.01 -5.53
N LEU A 700 -6.48 -27.99 -6.87
CA LEU A 700 -5.46 -28.39 -7.81
C LEU A 700 -4.27 -27.40 -7.83
N ASN A 701 -4.51 -26.12 -7.67
CA ASN A 701 -3.47 -25.09 -7.64
C ASN A 701 -2.72 -25.02 -6.30
N SER A 702 -3.35 -25.38 -5.18
CA SER A 702 -2.81 -25.12 -3.84
C SER A 702 -1.66 -26.05 -3.41
N ASN A 703 -1.48 -27.24 -4.02
CA ASN A 703 -0.52 -28.22 -3.53
C ASN A 703 0.25 -29.04 -4.58
N THR A 704 0.23 -28.66 -5.83
CA THR A 704 0.56 -29.57 -6.94
C THR A 704 1.82 -29.25 -7.71
N PHE A 705 2.28 -28.04 -7.61
CA PHE A 705 3.52 -27.61 -8.23
C PHE A 705 4.55 -27.25 -7.14
N GLU A 706 5.78 -27.59 -7.38
CA GLU A 706 6.92 -27.03 -6.68
C GLU A 706 7.65 -26.08 -7.61
N ASN A 707 8.12 -25.00 -7.04
CA ASN A 707 9.00 -24.11 -7.75
C ASN A 707 10.41 -24.65 -7.65
N ILE A 708 11.08 -24.75 -8.79
CA ILE A 708 12.48 -25.14 -8.90
C ILE A 708 13.26 -24.05 -9.65
N GLY A 709 14.53 -23.87 -9.32
CA GLY A 709 15.43 -23.08 -10.13
C GLY A 709 15.82 -23.86 -11.39
N THR A 710 15.83 -23.21 -12.56
CA THR A 710 16.26 -23.88 -13.80
C THR A 710 17.77 -24.10 -13.83
N THR A 711 18.22 -25.24 -14.37
CA THR A 711 19.66 -25.48 -14.65
C THR A 711 20.14 -24.63 -15.83
N LYS A 712 19.22 -24.23 -16.71
CA LYS A 712 19.51 -23.36 -17.83
C LYS A 712 19.61 -21.92 -17.38
N PHE A 713 20.79 -21.31 -17.53
CA PHE A 713 21.01 -19.87 -17.30
C PHE A 713 20.76 -19.09 -18.58
N ILE A 714 19.99 -18.00 -18.46
CA ILE A 714 19.56 -17.15 -19.55
C ILE A 714 20.36 -15.86 -19.53
N GLN A 715 20.65 -15.38 -20.72
CA GLN A 715 21.40 -14.15 -20.95
C GLN A 715 20.52 -12.92 -20.84
N TYR A 716 20.99 -11.91 -20.09
CA TYR A 716 20.42 -10.57 -19.97
C TYR A 716 21.50 -9.53 -20.22
N ASN A 717 21.18 -8.41 -20.87
CA ASN A 717 22.15 -7.31 -20.94
C ASN A 717 22.37 -6.73 -19.54
N LEU A 718 23.61 -6.55 -19.15
CA LEU A 718 23.96 -6.03 -17.82
C LEU A 718 23.33 -4.65 -17.57
N SER A 719 23.31 -3.79 -18.58
CA SER A 719 22.71 -2.45 -18.56
C SER A 719 21.19 -2.43 -18.37
N ASP A 720 20.51 -3.51 -18.73
CA ASP A 720 19.04 -3.63 -18.55
C ASP A 720 18.69 -4.11 -17.13
N VAL A 721 19.64 -4.74 -16.44
CA VAL A 721 19.45 -5.29 -15.10
C VAL A 721 19.91 -4.31 -14.02
N ILE A 722 21.09 -3.70 -14.18
CA ILE A 722 21.71 -2.82 -13.18
C ILE A 722 21.51 -1.36 -13.56
N LYS A 723 20.96 -0.58 -12.65
CA LYS A 723 20.69 0.85 -12.88
C LYS A 723 21.98 1.68 -12.87
N ALA A 724 22.06 2.64 -13.79
CA ALA A 724 23.18 3.57 -13.86
C ALA A 724 23.31 4.50 -12.65
N THR A 725 22.19 4.86 -12.05
CA THR A 725 22.12 5.65 -10.81
C THR A 725 21.03 5.08 -9.91
N ASP A 726 21.31 4.94 -8.63
CA ASP A 726 20.33 4.50 -7.64
C ASP A 726 20.70 4.98 -6.24
N SER A 727 19.91 4.60 -5.25
CA SER A 727 20.14 4.92 -3.83
C SER A 727 19.68 3.79 -2.93
N ILE A 728 20.39 3.61 -1.83
CA ILE A 728 19.95 2.76 -0.72
C ILE A 728 19.43 3.61 0.44
N PHE A 729 18.48 3.05 1.18
CA PHE A 729 17.88 3.71 2.34
C PHE A 729 18.27 2.95 3.61
N LYS A 730 18.97 3.61 4.53
CA LYS A 730 19.40 3.04 5.82
C LYS A 730 19.06 3.99 6.97
N LYS A 731 18.67 3.44 8.13
CA LYS A 731 18.40 4.22 9.34
C LYS A 731 19.70 4.72 9.96
N GLU A 732 20.72 3.87 9.98
CA GLU A 732 22.06 4.19 10.42
C GLU A 732 22.98 4.43 9.22
N GLU A 733 24.06 5.19 9.43
CA GLU A 733 25.04 5.45 8.37
C GLU A 733 25.79 4.16 8.04
N PRO A 734 25.69 3.63 6.81
CA PRO A 734 26.41 2.43 6.40
C PRO A 734 27.90 2.75 6.25
N LEU A 735 28.74 1.75 6.44
CA LEU A 735 30.14 1.85 6.03
C LEU A 735 30.20 2.07 4.53
N LYS A 736 31.19 2.82 4.08
CA LYS A 736 31.38 3.13 2.65
C LYS A 736 32.85 3.08 2.23
N ILE A 737 33.05 2.78 0.95
CA ILE A 737 34.32 2.93 0.29
C ILE A 737 34.13 3.73 -1.00
N ASN A 738 34.85 4.84 -1.14
CA ASN A 738 34.86 5.63 -2.36
C ASN A 738 35.80 4.96 -3.37
N ILE A 739 35.37 4.93 -4.61
CA ILE A 739 36.12 4.33 -5.73
C ILE A 739 36.63 5.46 -6.61
N SER A 740 37.93 5.53 -6.78
CA SER A 740 38.57 6.55 -7.61
C SER A 740 38.35 6.26 -9.12
N GLU A 741 38.50 7.30 -9.95
CA GLU A 741 38.44 7.15 -11.42
C GLU A 741 39.51 6.18 -11.97
N SER A 742 40.69 6.13 -11.33
CA SER A 742 41.79 5.20 -11.73
C SER A 742 41.44 3.72 -11.47
N GLU A 743 40.46 3.44 -10.61
CA GLU A 743 39.98 2.10 -10.29
C GLU A 743 38.83 1.69 -11.23
N ASN A 744 39.08 1.82 -12.52
CA ASN A 744 38.10 1.56 -13.60
C ASN A 744 37.66 0.08 -13.71
N TYR A 745 38.16 -0.80 -12.85
CA TYR A 745 37.77 -2.19 -12.71
C TYR A 745 36.63 -2.37 -11.69
N ILE A 746 36.20 -1.32 -10.96
CA ILE A 746 35.01 -1.33 -10.08
C ILE A 746 33.98 -0.39 -10.69
N ALA A 747 32.74 -0.87 -10.87
CA ALA A 747 31.74 -0.17 -11.64
C ALA A 747 31.14 1.05 -10.93
N GLN A 748 30.80 0.92 -9.63
CA GLN A 748 30.19 2.01 -8.84
C GLN A 748 31.23 3.04 -8.39
N ASP A 749 30.82 4.29 -8.22
CA ASP A 749 31.63 5.39 -7.65
C ASP A 749 31.78 5.29 -6.12
N ILE A 750 30.75 4.75 -5.45
CA ILE A 750 30.73 4.50 -4.01
C ILE A 750 30.08 3.14 -3.77
N ILE A 751 30.66 2.34 -2.90
CA ILE A 751 30.05 1.10 -2.39
C ILE A 751 29.72 1.30 -0.93
N TYR A 752 28.44 1.11 -0.59
CA TYR A 752 27.93 1.06 0.78
C TYR A 752 27.74 -0.40 1.20
N GLY A 753 28.08 -0.74 2.45
CA GLY A 753 27.96 -2.13 2.90
C GLY A 753 28.32 -2.35 4.36
N THR A 754 28.35 -3.63 4.75
CA THR A 754 28.84 -4.12 6.02
C THR A 754 30.37 -4.05 6.07
N SER A 755 30.97 -4.25 7.25
CA SER A 755 32.42 -4.29 7.40
C SER A 755 33.08 -5.31 6.46
N LEU A 756 32.50 -6.49 6.34
CA LEU A 756 33.04 -7.61 5.55
C LEU A 756 32.93 -7.35 4.04
N GLU A 757 31.83 -6.74 3.60
CA GLU A 757 31.66 -6.34 2.18
C GLU A 757 32.69 -5.26 1.78
N ILE A 758 32.93 -4.29 2.65
CA ILE A 758 33.94 -3.27 2.42
C ILE A 758 35.36 -3.87 2.45
N GLU A 759 35.61 -4.82 3.34
CA GLU A 759 36.87 -5.55 3.43
C GLU A 759 37.16 -6.38 2.18
N PHE A 760 36.14 -7.09 1.68
CA PHE A 760 36.22 -7.80 0.39
C PHE A 760 36.66 -6.86 -0.75
N VAL A 761 36.07 -5.69 -0.89
CA VAL A 761 36.44 -4.73 -1.92
C VAL A 761 37.91 -4.28 -1.75
N LYS A 762 38.37 -4.09 -0.50
CA LYS A 762 39.78 -3.75 -0.22
C LYS A 762 40.75 -4.87 -0.64
N HIS A 763 40.36 -6.14 -0.40
CA HIS A 763 41.15 -7.28 -0.83
C HIS A 763 41.29 -7.36 -2.37
N ILE A 764 40.18 -7.14 -3.11
CA ILE A 764 40.27 -7.05 -4.59
C ILE A 764 41.19 -5.93 -5.04
N LYS A 765 41.12 -4.74 -4.40
CA LYS A 765 42.05 -3.63 -4.69
C LYS A 765 43.53 -4.03 -4.43
N ASN A 766 43.80 -4.73 -3.33
CA ASN A 766 45.14 -5.21 -3.02
C ASN A 766 45.64 -6.23 -4.05
N LEU A 767 44.82 -7.18 -4.50
CA LEU A 767 45.18 -8.13 -5.54
C LEU A 767 45.55 -7.45 -6.87
N VAL A 768 44.87 -6.36 -7.22
CA VAL A 768 45.19 -5.55 -8.41
C VAL A 768 46.48 -4.78 -8.19
N ASN A 769 46.68 -4.16 -7.06
CA ASN A 769 47.91 -3.41 -6.74
C ASN A 769 49.14 -4.31 -6.69
N GLU A 770 49.00 -5.54 -6.24
CA GLU A 770 50.03 -6.57 -6.21
C GLU A 770 50.24 -7.24 -7.57
N SER A 771 49.52 -6.81 -8.61
CA SER A 771 49.55 -7.40 -9.95
C SER A 771 49.18 -8.89 -10.00
N LYS A 772 48.46 -9.40 -9.01
CA LYS A 772 47.90 -10.75 -8.96
C LYS A 772 46.64 -10.87 -9.81
N LEU A 773 45.90 -9.75 -9.96
CA LEU A 773 44.81 -9.60 -10.89
C LEU A 773 45.09 -8.44 -11.85
N ASN A 774 44.83 -8.65 -13.15
CA ASN A 774 45.01 -7.61 -14.13
C ASN A 774 43.79 -6.70 -14.17
N LYS A 775 43.95 -5.43 -13.85
CA LYS A 775 42.85 -4.42 -13.82
C LYS A 775 42.09 -4.27 -15.13
N ASN A 776 42.71 -4.60 -16.27
CA ASN A 776 42.09 -4.51 -17.58
C ASN A 776 41.24 -5.75 -17.91
N GLU A 777 41.46 -6.85 -17.22
CA GLU A 777 40.78 -8.13 -17.44
C GLU A 777 39.61 -8.34 -16.49
N ILE A 778 39.52 -7.55 -15.39
CA ILE A 778 38.45 -7.69 -14.37
C ILE A 778 37.49 -6.51 -14.38
N LYS A 779 36.22 -6.80 -14.01
CA LYS A 779 35.22 -5.81 -13.68
C LYS A 779 34.39 -6.31 -12.49
N LEU A 780 34.39 -5.55 -11.40
CA LEU A 780 33.60 -5.82 -10.21
C LEU A 780 32.35 -4.94 -10.20
N VAL A 781 31.18 -5.55 -10.01
CA VAL A 781 29.88 -4.88 -9.99
C VAL A 781 29.18 -5.25 -8.69
N ARG A 782 28.76 -4.26 -7.88
CA ARG A 782 27.90 -4.47 -6.71
C ARG A 782 26.48 -4.75 -7.17
N ASN A 783 25.89 -5.82 -6.65
CA ASN A 783 24.48 -6.14 -6.87
C ASN A 783 23.65 -5.61 -5.68
N GLU A 784 23.11 -4.42 -5.80
CA GLU A 784 22.16 -3.87 -4.82
C GLU A 784 20.79 -4.53 -4.94
N GLN A 785 20.80 -5.87 -4.94
CA GLN A 785 19.63 -6.78 -5.10
C GLN A 785 18.85 -6.55 -6.42
N TYR A 786 19.51 -6.10 -7.48
CA TYR A 786 18.89 -5.93 -8.80
C TYR A 786 18.43 -7.24 -9.41
N PHE A 787 19.12 -8.34 -9.09
CA PHE A 787 18.76 -9.67 -9.56
C PHE A 787 19.03 -10.72 -8.49
N ALA A 788 18.27 -11.82 -8.58
CA ALA A 788 18.48 -13.05 -7.84
C ALA A 788 18.86 -14.19 -8.78
N ILE A 789 19.54 -15.20 -8.22
CA ILE A 789 19.66 -16.55 -8.76
C ILE A 789 18.89 -17.51 -7.87
N TYR A 790 18.42 -18.64 -8.39
CA TYR A 790 17.47 -19.50 -7.71
C TYR A 790 18.04 -20.91 -7.52
N GLU A 791 18.02 -21.41 -6.28
CA GLU A 791 18.41 -22.78 -5.94
C GLU A 791 17.65 -23.79 -6.80
N PHE A 792 18.35 -24.81 -7.32
CA PHE A 792 17.82 -25.71 -8.32
C PHE A 792 16.62 -26.52 -7.83
N ASP A 793 16.65 -26.98 -6.59
CA ASP A 793 15.64 -27.91 -6.07
C ASP A 793 14.44 -27.22 -5.40
N THR A 794 14.62 -26.01 -4.84
CA THR A 794 13.58 -25.34 -4.03
C THR A 794 13.21 -23.97 -4.54
N ALA A 795 13.88 -23.47 -5.59
CA ALA A 795 13.75 -22.10 -6.11
C ALA A 795 13.91 -21.01 -5.03
N ARG A 796 14.65 -21.27 -3.95
CA ARG A 796 14.99 -20.20 -3.00
C ARG A 796 15.78 -19.13 -3.72
N ALA A 797 15.33 -17.89 -3.59
CA ALA A 797 16.03 -16.74 -4.18
C ALA A 797 17.31 -16.44 -3.39
N PHE A 798 18.42 -16.27 -4.10
CA PHE A 798 19.69 -15.84 -3.57
C PHE A 798 20.15 -14.59 -4.32
N TYR A 799 20.46 -13.53 -3.61
CA TYR A 799 20.97 -12.27 -4.14
C TYR A 799 22.45 -12.18 -3.80
N PRO A 800 23.36 -12.56 -4.72
CA PRO A 800 24.81 -12.41 -4.46
C PRO A 800 25.15 -10.93 -4.32
N ASP A 801 26.01 -10.59 -3.37
CA ASP A 801 26.38 -9.20 -3.11
C ASP A 801 27.18 -8.57 -4.24
N PHE A 802 28.02 -9.37 -4.92
CA PHE A 802 28.86 -8.91 -6.02
C PHE A 802 28.85 -9.88 -7.19
N VAL A 803 29.08 -9.31 -8.38
CA VAL A 803 29.46 -10.06 -9.59
C VAL A 803 30.82 -9.57 -10.04
N LEU A 804 31.77 -10.50 -10.18
CA LEU A 804 33.07 -10.22 -10.77
C LEU A 804 33.15 -10.89 -12.15
N TYR A 805 33.48 -10.12 -13.16
CA TYR A 805 33.81 -10.60 -14.50
C TYR A 805 35.32 -10.64 -14.68
N HIS A 806 35.83 -11.76 -15.19
CA HIS A 806 37.20 -11.87 -15.67
C HIS A 806 37.19 -12.21 -17.15
N THR A 807 37.74 -11.35 -17.98
CA THR A 807 37.74 -11.52 -19.44
C THR A 807 39.14 -11.58 -19.97
N LYS A 808 39.49 -12.68 -20.66
CA LYS A 808 40.79 -12.91 -21.25
C LYS A 808 40.63 -13.63 -22.60
N LYS A 809 41.30 -13.18 -23.68
CA LYS A 809 41.25 -13.79 -25.00
C LYS A 809 39.83 -14.12 -25.50
N GLN A 810 38.86 -13.23 -25.33
CA GLN A 810 37.45 -13.40 -25.73
C GLN A 810 36.64 -14.45 -24.90
N GLN A 811 37.21 -14.99 -23.86
CA GLN A 811 36.47 -15.80 -22.87
C GLN A 811 36.19 -14.96 -21.64
N THR A 812 35.03 -15.15 -21.05
CA THR A 812 34.60 -14.44 -19.83
C THR A 812 34.15 -15.43 -18.77
N ILE A 813 34.67 -15.29 -17.56
CA ILE A 813 34.15 -15.94 -16.36
C ILE A 813 33.36 -14.93 -15.57
N GLN A 814 32.11 -15.27 -15.23
CA GLN A 814 31.24 -14.53 -14.33
C GLN A 814 31.24 -15.23 -12.97
N PHE A 815 31.71 -14.55 -11.93
CA PHE A 815 31.72 -15.06 -10.56
C PHE A 815 30.59 -14.44 -9.76
N PHE A 816 29.82 -15.25 -9.04
CA PHE A 816 28.93 -14.80 -7.97
C PHE A 816 29.66 -14.85 -6.62
N ILE A 817 29.60 -13.75 -5.87
CA ILE A 817 30.38 -13.55 -4.66
C ILE A 817 29.49 -13.03 -3.52
N GLU A 818 29.61 -13.65 -2.35
CA GLU A 818 28.88 -13.32 -1.12
C GLU A 818 29.86 -13.22 0.05
N PRO A 819 30.18 -12.00 0.53
CA PRO A 819 30.83 -11.82 1.81
C PRO A 819 29.89 -12.13 2.99
N LYS A 820 30.24 -13.06 3.88
CA LYS A 820 29.35 -13.54 4.94
C LYS A 820 30.02 -13.71 6.29
N GLY A 821 29.50 -13.03 7.34
CA GLY A 821 29.95 -13.19 8.72
C GLY A 821 29.58 -14.54 9.33
N GLY A 822 30.45 -15.02 10.27
CA GLY A 822 30.41 -16.39 10.82
C GLY A 822 29.21 -16.78 11.71
N HIS A 823 28.22 -15.93 11.92
CA HIS A 823 27.13 -16.15 12.90
C HIS A 823 25.82 -16.71 12.31
N LEU A 824 25.79 -17.17 11.05
CA LEU A 824 24.57 -17.56 10.36
C LEU A 824 24.52 -19.05 9.99
N GLU A 825 24.38 -19.92 10.99
CA GLU A 825 24.25 -21.37 10.84
C GLU A 825 23.08 -21.85 9.94
N GLY A 826 22.16 -21.00 9.54
CA GLY A 826 21.00 -21.37 8.72
C GLY A 826 21.10 -21.06 7.24
N GLU A 827 22.24 -20.56 6.72
CA GLU A 827 22.40 -20.16 5.33
C GLU A 827 23.45 -20.97 4.54
N THR A 828 23.86 -22.12 5.06
CA THR A 828 24.79 -23.06 4.39
C THR A 828 24.30 -23.47 3.00
N TRP A 829 22.97 -23.54 2.78
CA TRP A 829 22.40 -23.85 1.48
C TRP A 829 22.82 -22.91 0.35
N LYS A 830 23.12 -21.64 0.67
CA LYS A 830 23.60 -20.66 -0.33
C LYS A 830 25.01 -20.99 -0.80
N GLU A 831 25.91 -21.37 0.13
CA GLU A 831 27.26 -21.81 -0.20
C GLU A 831 27.25 -23.12 -0.96
N ASP A 832 26.38 -24.06 -0.57
CA ASP A 832 26.19 -25.33 -1.26
C ASP A 832 25.66 -25.07 -2.69
N PHE A 833 24.68 -24.18 -2.85
CA PHE A 833 24.15 -23.81 -4.15
C PHE A 833 25.21 -23.15 -5.04
N LEU A 834 26.03 -22.22 -4.50
CA LEU A 834 27.13 -21.63 -5.26
C LEU A 834 28.12 -22.69 -5.79
N LYS A 835 28.45 -23.68 -4.97
CA LYS A 835 29.33 -24.81 -5.39
C LYS A 835 28.68 -25.72 -6.45
N GLU A 836 27.36 -25.85 -6.42
CA GLU A 836 26.61 -26.65 -7.39
C GLU A 836 26.48 -25.97 -8.76
N ILE A 837 26.55 -24.64 -8.83
CA ILE A 837 26.36 -23.90 -10.09
C ILE A 837 27.27 -24.46 -11.19
N GLU A 838 28.57 -24.58 -10.92
CA GLU A 838 29.54 -25.03 -11.95
C GLU A 838 29.27 -26.44 -12.49
N ASN A 839 28.64 -27.31 -11.67
CA ASN A 839 28.40 -28.71 -12.02
C ASN A 839 27.03 -28.94 -12.69
N LYS A 840 26.02 -28.15 -12.37
CA LYS A 840 24.63 -28.34 -12.85
C LYS A 840 24.20 -27.36 -13.93
N LEU A 841 24.99 -26.34 -14.19
CA LEU A 841 24.70 -25.26 -15.08
C LEU A 841 24.68 -25.67 -16.55
N GLU A 842 23.69 -25.19 -17.29
CA GLU A 842 23.59 -25.27 -18.75
C GLU A 842 23.65 -23.86 -19.36
N ILE A 843 24.69 -23.56 -20.15
CA ILE A 843 24.85 -22.33 -20.94
C ILE A 843 25.07 -22.68 -22.40
N ASN A 844 24.47 -21.87 -23.29
CA ASN A 844 24.58 -22.09 -24.73
C ASN A 844 25.77 -21.31 -25.39
N ASP A 845 26.60 -20.62 -24.62
CA ASP A 845 27.73 -19.82 -25.15
C ASP A 845 29.05 -20.31 -24.55
N GLU A 846 29.84 -20.97 -25.36
CA GLU A 846 31.15 -21.51 -24.97
C GLU A 846 32.19 -20.43 -24.57
N ARG A 847 31.90 -19.16 -24.86
CA ARG A 847 32.78 -18.03 -24.48
C ARG A 847 32.54 -17.60 -23.04
N PHE A 848 31.46 -18.08 -22.39
CA PHE A 848 31.12 -17.72 -21.05
C PHE A 848 31.15 -18.93 -20.11
N LYS A 849 31.73 -18.71 -18.94
CA LYS A 849 31.65 -19.64 -17.79
C LYS A 849 31.03 -18.89 -16.60
N VAL A 850 30.15 -19.54 -15.86
CA VAL A 850 29.60 -18.98 -14.61
C VAL A 850 30.06 -19.85 -13.47
N VAL A 851 30.56 -19.21 -12.42
CA VAL A 851 31.15 -19.86 -11.25
C VAL A 851 30.59 -19.24 -9.98
N GLY A 852 30.15 -20.07 -9.05
CA GLY A 852 29.88 -19.65 -7.66
C GLY A 852 31.12 -19.92 -6.83
N LEU A 853 31.57 -18.92 -6.09
CA LEU A 853 32.69 -19.06 -5.16
C LEU A 853 32.18 -19.40 -3.74
N SER A 854 33.06 -19.99 -2.93
CA SER A 854 32.83 -20.11 -1.48
C SER A 854 32.53 -18.74 -0.87
N PHE A 855 31.93 -18.69 0.31
CA PHE A 855 31.73 -17.42 1.00
C PHE A 855 33.06 -16.74 1.35
N PHE A 856 33.13 -15.42 1.14
CA PHE A 856 34.20 -14.63 1.75
C PHE A 856 33.89 -14.44 3.23
N LYS A 857 34.66 -15.12 4.10
CA LYS A 857 34.43 -15.18 5.57
C LYS A 857 35.60 -14.57 6.33
N GLU A 858 35.29 -13.94 7.47
CA GLU A 858 36.28 -13.46 8.43
C GLU A 858 37.17 -14.63 8.92
N GLY A 859 38.49 -14.44 8.84
CA GLY A 859 39.50 -15.45 9.17
C GLY A 859 39.74 -16.54 8.11
N GLN A 860 39.05 -16.53 7.00
CA GLN A 860 39.20 -17.46 5.86
C GLN A 860 39.43 -16.72 4.52
N GLU A 861 39.81 -15.44 4.58
CA GLU A 861 39.97 -14.58 3.40
C GLU A 861 41.00 -15.16 2.41
N SER A 862 42.11 -15.66 2.92
CA SER A 862 43.17 -16.26 2.09
C SER A 862 42.67 -17.45 1.28
N GLN A 863 41.86 -18.33 1.88
CA GLN A 863 41.31 -19.49 1.19
C GLN A 863 40.40 -19.07 0.02
N PHE A 864 39.53 -18.08 0.23
CA PHE A 864 38.67 -17.53 -0.81
C PHE A 864 39.50 -16.89 -1.94
N LEU A 865 40.52 -16.10 -1.58
CA LEU A 865 41.37 -15.42 -2.58
C LEU A 865 42.19 -16.41 -3.41
N ASP A 866 42.69 -17.50 -2.79
CA ASP A 866 43.37 -18.59 -3.49
C ASP A 866 42.42 -19.32 -4.46
N GLU A 867 41.17 -19.59 -4.05
CA GLU A 867 40.13 -20.18 -4.89
C GLU A 867 39.88 -19.29 -6.13
N LEU A 868 39.63 -17.99 -5.92
CA LEU A 868 39.43 -17.02 -6.99
C LEU A 868 40.63 -16.99 -7.97
N LEU A 869 41.84 -16.86 -7.44
CA LEU A 869 43.05 -16.78 -8.25
C LEU A 869 43.33 -18.07 -9.05
N ASN A 870 43.02 -19.23 -8.50
CA ASN A 870 43.15 -20.50 -9.22
C ASN A 870 42.14 -20.58 -10.38
N LYS A 871 40.86 -20.21 -10.14
CA LYS A 871 39.85 -20.18 -11.22
C LYS A 871 40.19 -19.18 -12.33
N VAL A 872 40.83 -18.07 -11.99
CA VAL A 872 41.32 -17.06 -12.99
C VAL A 872 42.53 -17.57 -13.76
N LYS A 873 43.45 -18.36 -13.15
CA LYS A 873 44.59 -18.95 -13.81
C LYS A 873 44.23 -20.06 -14.79
N ASP A 874 43.17 -20.80 -14.51
CA ASP A 874 42.68 -21.92 -15.34
C ASP A 874 42.01 -21.45 -16.64
N GLN A 875 41.88 -20.13 -16.89
CA GLN A 875 41.41 -19.50 -18.13
C GLN A 875 42.57 -19.19 -19.05
#